data_7bc0522cf8aac45c91fda91c9649c704
#
_entry.id   7bc0522cf8aac45c91fda91c9649c704
#
_cell.length_a   1.000
_cell.length_b   1.000
_cell.length_c   1.000
_cell.angle_alpha   90.00
_cell.angle_beta   90.00
_cell.angle_gamma   90.00
#
_symmetry.space_group_name_H-M   'P 1'
#
loop_
_entity.id
_entity.type
_entity.pdbx_description
1 polymer ?
#
loop_
_entity_poly.entity_id
_entity_poly.type
_entity_poly.pdbx_seq_one_letter_code
_entity_poly.pdbx_strand_id
1 'polypeptide(L)'
;MWVIYGTSEKIPGDTDHAYNSAFAISPKGQVSAYQKIAPVEGDWATPGSTPVILQTEWGMMGLSICYDTYAQPEIERYYAAQGVSLLINPTATSHSYTDIDGDGMKDAKGWEWYYRNRLESIASRDGLTIASADLVGKDGYAGEDGEQPYDFPGGSVILRGGFSEAKYYAGQNANGNIITAKEGALVNDADLRLSVDSTTKVSNDFHPDYYAKWYAQLADKQESGQSLSYHYGSADAPTAAVANVSAVWGDKDANTSMMLKYIDEAHSKGVDIIVFPETILTGYDSTDPEGKDDAHTSNAEVNTLLAKSDDYMQVVLAEKVKGADGDTTRGEHVQQIAAAAKKYGMYVVFGLPEMPDNGPIVDTDGVKKVYNSAAVAFPDGHTDSFQKMHRAGSEETAWSMPGSTPLMFELPEWKDASGNPLKAGVDICRDGHFYPELARYYAASGAELLLHPTATTGNAWYRETRMGSYTDRDGLGVVTDNVWGPDGYPLDGDGNPIYSVNDSGETVSTGKTVAGYNYMGVGDDPFRTSSLIINSWSGKNGTAFDYTTCSALDTSGTGKGASSADSADMTFAEGAYDPDNLEYRNMNLKSAGFRVMNFRARLYSKMYDQLAKRFIAGYQSMYPETAALDKTALANPIAQAKAKLAETGKYTNDSVSALTDAYEQALSLQNNTTFGSEQNGLVTAAAKQLDKAIAGLKAVGAGNGKTDVKPSANGGSASSATSAAAGTQRKENASENAESANTGSGVAAVAAVMVLLLGAGTTAGVYARRKAVGK
;
A
#
# COMPACT_ATOMS: atom_id res chain seq x y z
N MET A 1 -10.31 3.11 -29.83
CA MET A 1 -9.38 2.32 -28.99
C MET A 1 -8.43 3.28 -28.32
N TRP A 2 -8.16 3.11 -27.02
CA TRP A 2 -7.06 3.75 -26.32
C TRP A 2 -5.80 2.91 -26.51
N VAL A 3 -4.65 3.56 -26.69
CA VAL A 3 -3.34 2.91 -26.75
C VAL A 3 -2.44 3.52 -25.67
N ILE A 4 -1.88 2.68 -24.81
CA ILE A 4 -0.96 3.11 -23.75
C ILE A 4 0.36 2.35 -23.92
N TYR A 5 1.49 3.06 -23.85
CA TYR A 5 2.82 2.47 -23.95
C TYR A 5 3.85 3.29 -23.17
N GLY A 6 4.91 2.62 -22.71
CA GLY A 6 6.04 3.25 -22.00
C GLY A 6 7.17 3.62 -22.97
N THR A 7 7.80 4.76 -22.74
CA THR A 7 9.01 5.20 -23.45
C THR A 7 9.72 6.33 -22.69
N SER A 8 10.94 6.65 -23.09
CA SER A 8 11.62 7.85 -22.62
C SER A 8 11.07 9.10 -23.32
N GLU A 9 10.76 10.13 -22.54
CA GLU A 9 10.26 11.42 -23.02
C GLU A 9 11.36 12.48 -22.87
N LYS A 10 11.66 13.18 -23.96
CA LYS A 10 12.68 14.22 -23.96
C LYS A 10 12.26 15.43 -23.12
N ILE A 11 13.19 15.92 -22.33
CA ILE A 11 13.05 17.20 -21.62
C ILE A 11 13.54 18.30 -22.57
N PRO A 12 12.71 19.29 -22.90
CA PRO A 12 13.12 20.38 -23.78
C PRO A 12 14.33 21.13 -23.24
N GLY A 13 15.45 21.12 -23.99
CA GLY A 13 16.68 21.82 -23.62
C GLY A 13 17.62 21.03 -22.69
N ASP A 14 17.26 19.85 -22.28
CA ASP A 14 18.13 18.92 -21.56
C ASP A 14 18.61 17.81 -22.51
N THR A 15 19.92 17.56 -22.57
CA THR A 15 20.51 16.51 -23.39
C THR A 15 20.93 15.29 -22.57
N ASP A 16 20.97 15.41 -21.28
CA ASP A 16 21.53 14.42 -20.38
C ASP A 16 20.46 13.61 -19.65
N HIS A 17 19.22 14.18 -19.55
CA HIS A 17 18.12 13.57 -18.84
C HIS A 17 16.86 13.45 -19.69
N ALA A 18 15.99 12.53 -19.30
CA ALA A 18 14.66 12.30 -19.88
C ALA A 18 13.68 11.92 -18.77
N TYR A 19 12.38 11.97 -19.07
CA TYR A 19 11.39 11.32 -18.22
C TYR A 19 11.20 9.86 -18.68
N ASN A 20 10.98 8.96 -17.73
CA ASN A 20 10.36 7.68 -18.03
C ASN A 20 8.85 7.89 -18.04
N SER A 21 8.20 7.77 -19.21
CA SER A 21 6.82 8.20 -19.39
C SER A 21 5.93 7.10 -19.95
N ALA A 22 4.67 7.09 -19.51
CA ALA A 22 3.59 6.35 -20.14
C ALA A 22 2.73 7.30 -20.96
N PHE A 23 2.69 7.08 -22.26
CA PHE A 23 1.84 7.84 -23.18
C PHE A 23 0.51 7.14 -23.36
N ALA A 24 -0.58 7.89 -23.25
CA ALA A 24 -1.93 7.43 -23.56
C ALA A 24 -2.48 8.19 -24.77
N ILE A 25 -2.82 7.45 -25.81
CA ILE A 25 -3.41 7.99 -27.05
C ILE A 25 -4.90 7.64 -27.05
N SER A 26 -5.74 8.65 -27.05
CA SER A 26 -7.20 8.48 -27.07
C SER A 26 -7.70 8.03 -28.46
N PRO A 27 -8.96 7.52 -28.55
CA PRO A 27 -9.60 7.22 -29.85
C PRO A 27 -9.69 8.41 -30.83
N LYS A 28 -9.52 9.62 -30.30
CA LYS A 28 -9.54 10.87 -31.08
C LYS A 28 -8.13 11.38 -31.43
N GLY A 29 -7.08 10.61 -31.10
CA GLY A 29 -5.69 10.99 -31.31
C GLY A 29 -5.13 12.01 -30.31
N GLN A 30 -5.82 12.29 -29.22
CA GLN A 30 -5.27 13.13 -28.14
C GLN A 30 -4.23 12.33 -27.37
N VAL A 31 -3.07 12.94 -27.10
CA VAL A 31 -1.97 12.34 -26.38
C VAL A 31 -1.87 12.95 -24.98
N SER A 32 -1.75 12.09 -23.98
CA SER A 32 -1.44 12.46 -22.60
C SER A 32 -0.23 11.67 -22.14
N ALA A 33 0.62 12.26 -21.29
CA ALA A 33 1.81 11.61 -20.77
C ALA A 33 1.78 11.62 -19.24
N TYR A 34 2.06 10.47 -18.64
CA TYR A 34 2.39 10.33 -17.23
C TYR A 34 3.90 10.14 -17.13
N GLN A 35 4.55 11.01 -16.37
CA GLN A 35 5.97 10.93 -16.07
C GLN A 35 6.15 10.23 -14.74
N LYS A 36 6.96 9.17 -14.72
CA LYS A 36 7.21 8.36 -13.53
C LYS A 36 7.61 9.25 -12.34
N ILE A 37 6.86 9.16 -11.25
CA ILE A 37 7.00 10.04 -10.07
C ILE A 37 8.22 9.65 -9.24
N ALA A 38 8.44 8.34 -9.06
CA ALA A 38 9.56 7.79 -8.30
C ALA A 38 10.44 6.91 -9.21
N PRO A 39 11.19 7.50 -10.15
CA PRO A 39 12.04 6.74 -11.06
C PRO A 39 13.17 6.06 -10.29
N VAL A 40 13.51 4.83 -10.72
CA VAL A 40 14.59 4.01 -10.16
C VAL A 40 15.58 3.58 -11.25
N GLU A 41 15.48 4.18 -12.42
CA GLU A 41 16.23 3.84 -13.61
C GLU A 41 17.65 4.46 -13.68
N GLY A 42 18.09 5.13 -12.63
CA GLY A 42 19.39 5.81 -12.56
C GLY A 42 19.32 7.30 -12.92
N ASP A 43 20.50 7.89 -13.11
CA ASP A 43 20.65 9.36 -13.17
C ASP A 43 19.98 10.00 -14.39
N TRP A 44 19.74 9.24 -15.45
CA TRP A 44 19.08 9.77 -16.64
C TRP A 44 17.59 10.10 -16.45
N ALA A 45 16.95 9.47 -15.46
CA ALA A 45 15.50 9.54 -15.27
C ALA A 45 15.10 10.68 -14.34
N THR A 46 14.55 11.74 -14.88
CA THR A 46 13.99 12.85 -14.11
C THR A 46 12.65 12.47 -13.48
N PRO A 47 12.45 12.74 -12.20
CA PRO A 47 11.16 12.49 -11.55
C PRO A 47 10.02 13.33 -12.11
N GLY A 48 8.89 12.70 -12.37
CA GLY A 48 7.62 13.38 -12.60
C GLY A 48 7.06 14.00 -11.32
N SER A 49 6.01 14.78 -11.45
CA SER A 49 5.41 15.49 -10.31
C SER A 49 3.87 15.49 -10.32
N THR A 50 3.25 14.84 -11.28
CA THR A 50 1.81 14.98 -11.50
C THR A 50 1.15 13.63 -11.80
N PRO A 51 0.21 13.19 -10.95
CA PRO A 51 -0.68 12.09 -11.29
C PRO A 51 -1.53 12.40 -12.51
N VAL A 52 -1.80 11.41 -13.36
CA VAL A 52 -2.58 11.58 -14.59
C VAL A 52 -3.86 10.76 -14.54
N ILE A 53 -4.99 11.44 -14.62
CA ILE A 53 -6.32 10.84 -14.68
C ILE A 53 -6.94 11.17 -16.04
N LEU A 54 -7.38 10.15 -16.74
CA LEU A 54 -7.99 10.26 -18.06
C LEU A 54 -9.47 9.90 -18.00
N GLN A 55 -10.32 10.75 -18.52
CA GLN A 55 -11.73 10.45 -18.71
C GLN A 55 -11.91 9.61 -19.96
N THR A 56 -12.41 8.40 -19.79
CA THR A 56 -12.74 7.50 -20.91
C THR A 56 -14.25 7.32 -21.02
N GLU A 57 -14.68 6.66 -22.09
CA GLU A 57 -16.08 6.25 -22.27
C GLU A 57 -16.57 5.23 -21.24
N TRP A 58 -15.64 4.58 -20.52
CA TRP A 58 -15.95 3.56 -19.49
C TRP A 58 -15.76 4.07 -18.04
N GLY A 59 -15.31 5.31 -17.85
CA GLY A 59 -14.99 5.88 -16.54
C GLY A 59 -13.60 6.48 -16.49
N MET A 60 -13.11 6.74 -15.28
CA MET A 60 -11.79 7.33 -15.09
C MET A 60 -10.71 6.25 -15.03
N MET A 61 -9.60 6.53 -15.74
CA MET A 61 -8.41 5.69 -15.83
C MET A 61 -7.20 6.46 -15.30
N GLY A 62 -6.42 5.84 -14.45
CA GLY A 62 -5.15 6.35 -13.94
C GLY A 62 -3.96 5.70 -14.64
N LEU A 63 -2.85 6.42 -14.72
CA LEU A 63 -1.57 5.92 -15.23
C LEU A 63 -0.54 5.88 -14.11
N SER A 64 0.20 4.79 -14.01
CA SER A 64 1.32 4.62 -13.07
C SER A 64 2.36 3.71 -13.69
N ILE A 65 3.66 3.90 -13.42
CA ILE A 65 4.72 3.11 -14.05
C ILE A 65 5.48 2.30 -13.02
N CYS A 66 5.45 0.96 -13.18
CA CYS A 66 6.35 0.02 -12.50
C CYS A 66 6.44 0.32 -10.98
N TYR A 67 7.59 0.81 -10.51
CA TYR A 67 7.91 1.11 -9.12
C TYR A 67 6.91 2.08 -8.45
N ASP A 68 6.34 3.01 -9.20
CA ASP A 68 5.29 3.89 -8.68
C ASP A 68 4.13 3.06 -8.11
N THR A 69 3.62 2.09 -8.89
CA THR A 69 2.55 1.19 -8.42
C THR A 69 3.04 0.25 -7.32
N TYR A 70 4.24 -0.31 -7.46
CA TYR A 70 4.70 -1.35 -6.54
C TYR A 70 5.13 -0.80 -5.18
N ALA A 71 5.57 0.45 -5.09
CA ALA A 71 6.21 0.97 -3.88
C ALA A 71 5.58 2.26 -3.32
N GLN A 72 4.73 2.94 -4.07
CA GLN A 72 4.18 4.25 -3.71
C GLN A 72 2.63 4.21 -3.63
N PRO A 73 2.04 3.54 -2.61
CA PRO A 73 0.59 3.37 -2.49
C PRO A 73 -0.17 4.70 -2.37
N GLU A 74 0.52 5.80 -2.13
CA GLU A 74 -0.03 7.15 -2.08
C GLU A 74 -0.61 7.58 -3.43
N ILE A 75 0.01 7.13 -4.53
CA ILE A 75 -0.42 7.46 -5.90
C ILE A 75 -1.74 6.75 -6.20
N GLU A 76 -1.83 5.46 -5.91
CA GLU A 76 -3.04 4.67 -6.13
C GLU A 76 -4.18 5.13 -5.20
N ARG A 77 -3.87 5.46 -3.95
CA ARG A 77 -4.83 6.06 -3.02
C ARG A 77 -5.39 7.38 -3.57
N TYR A 78 -4.52 8.24 -4.09
CA TYR A 78 -4.96 9.48 -4.70
C TYR A 78 -5.89 9.23 -5.89
N TYR A 79 -5.55 8.29 -6.76
CA TYR A 79 -6.39 7.90 -7.90
C TYR A 79 -7.75 7.36 -7.45
N ALA A 80 -7.76 6.43 -6.51
CA ALA A 80 -9.00 5.84 -5.98
C ALA A 80 -9.90 6.91 -5.34
N ALA A 81 -9.34 7.81 -4.54
CA ALA A 81 -10.07 8.92 -3.92
C ALA A 81 -10.62 9.92 -4.95
N GLN A 82 -10.00 10.05 -6.11
CA GLN A 82 -10.51 10.85 -7.23
C GLN A 82 -11.58 10.12 -8.06
N GLY A 83 -11.82 8.83 -7.80
CA GLY A 83 -12.82 8.02 -8.49
C GLY A 83 -12.28 7.23 -9.68
N VAL A 84 -10.96 7.09 -9.79
CA VAL A 84 -10.34 6.16 -10.74
C VAL A 84 -10.72 4.73 -10.36
N SER A 85 -11.06 3.94 -11.35
CA SER A 85 -11.43 2.53 -11.19
C SER A 85 -10.52 1.58 -11.97
N LEU A 86 -9.84 2.08 -12.99
CA LEU A 86 -8.89 1.32 -13.82
C LEU A 86 -7.52 1.98 -13.75
N LEU A 87 -6.54 1.23 -13.25
CA LEU A 87 -5.13 1.62 -13.24
C LEU A 87 -4.39 0.88 -14.37
N ILE A 88 -3.67 1.60 -15.19
CA ILE A 88 -2.79 1.04 -16.23
C ILE A 88 -1.35 1.20 -15.76
N ASN A 89 -0.64 0.08 -15.69
CA ASN A 89 0.73 0.00 -15.21
C ASN A 89 1.66 -0.67 -16.23
N PRO A 90 2.26 0.09 -17.16
CA PRO A 90 3.41 -0.41 -17.90
C PRO A 90 4.58 -0.66 -16.96
N THR A 91 5.20 -1.83 -17.04
CA THR A 91 6.26 -2.21 -16.09
C THR A 91 7.38 -2.99 -16.76
N ALA A 92 8.54 -3.01 -16.10
CA ALA A 92 9.70 -3.81 -16.44
C ALA A 92 10.28 -4.37 -15.14
N THR A 93 9.70 -5.47 -14.66
CA THR A 93 10.10 -6.12 -13.41
C THR A 93 11.05 -7.27 -13.71
N SER A 94 12.25 -7.25 -13.14
CA SER A 94 13.25 -8.27 -13.40
C SER A 94 12.96 -9.59 -12.64
N HIS A 95 13.62 -10.65 -13.07
CA HIS A 95 13.41 -12.03 -12.63
C HIS A 95 13.82 -12.34 -11.17
N SER A 96 14.47 -11.43 -10.48
CA SER A 96 14.99 -11.66 -9.11
C SER A 96 13.94 -12.04 -8.07
N TYR A 97 12.69 -11.84 -8.38
CA TYR A 97 11.56 -12.21 -7.50
C TYR A 97 10.98 -13.59 -7.79
N THR A 98 11.50 -14.30 -8.79
CA THR A 98 10.93 -15.56 -9.24
C THR A 98 11.67 -16.79 -8.75
N ASP A 99 12.76 -16.61 -8.01
CA ASP A 99 13.54 -17.67 -7.36
C ASP A 99 13.46 -17.46 -5.84
N ILE A 100 12.42 -17.97 -5.20
CA ILE A 100 12.16 -17.77 -3.77
C ILE A 100 13.05 -18.66 -2.93
N ASP A 101 13.25 -19.90 -3.34
CA ASP A 101 14.00 -20.88 -2.55
C ASP A 101 15.50 -20.86 -2.84
N GLY A 102 15.93 -20.09 -3.83
CA GLY A 102 17.33 -19.87 -4.16
C GLY A 102 17.99 -21.06 -4.85
N ASP A 103 17.21 -21.90 -5.52
CA ASP A 103 17.71 -23.06 -6.27
C ASP A 103 18.21 -22.69 -7.68
N GLY A 104 18.07 -21.42 -8.08
CA GLY A 104 18.41 -20.90 -9.40
C GLY A 104 17.33 -21.12 -10.44
N MET A 105 16.18 -21.68 -10.07
CA MET A 105 15.04 -21.87 -10.95
C MET A 105 13.95 -20.85 -10.67
N LYS A 106 13.17 -20.52 -11.70
CA LYS A 106 12.07 -19.55 -11.58
C LYS A 106 10.90 -20.23 -10.88
N ASP A 107 10.57 -19.74 -9.68
CA ASP A 107 9.40 -20.16 -8.94
C ASP A 107 8.14 -19.44 -9.38
N ALA A 108 7.12 -20.19 -9.75
CA ALA A 108 5.79 -19.62 -9.94
C ALA A 108 5.27 -18.89 -8.67
N LYS A 109 5.68 -19.37 -7.50
CA LYS A 109 5.32 -18.76 -6.20
C LYS A 109 5.95 -17.38 -5.96
N GLY A 110 7.07 -17.01 -6.62
CA GLY A 110 7.69 -15.69 -6.50
C GLY A 110 6.79 -14.57 -6.95
N TRP A 111 6.15 -14.73 -8.10
CA TRP A 111 5.18 -13.78 -8.61
C TRP A 111 3.92 -13.71 -7.75
N GLU A 112 3.42 -14.83 -7.22
CA GLU A 112 2.28 -14.85 -6.32
C GLU A 112 2.52 -13.98 -5.09
N TRP A 113 3.67 -14.13 -4.43
CA TRP A 113 4.05 -13.32 -3.29
C TRP A 113 4.21 -11.84 -3.63
N TYR A 114 4.92 -11.54 -4.71
CA TYR A 114 5.16 -10.18 -5.14
C TYR A 114 3.86 -9.46 -5.48
N TYR A 115 2.97 -10.11 -6.25
CA TYR A 115 1.71 -9.54 -6.62
C TYR A 115 0.74 -9.44 -5.46
N ARG A 116 0.71 -10.42 -4.55
CA ARG A 116 -0.08 -10.35 -3.33
C ARG A 116 0.23 -9.09 -2.53
N ASN A 117 1.51 -8.84 -2.25
CA ASN A 117 1.93 -7.72 -1.41
C ASN A 117 1.89 -6.37 -2.12
N ARG A 118 2.03 -6.34 -3.44
CA ARG A 118 2.20 -5.12 -4.23
C ARG A 118 0.96 -4.73 -5.03
N LEU A 119 0.41 -5.64 -5.84
CA LEU A 119 -0.73 -5.35 -6.69
C LEU A 119 -2.06 -5.72 -6.04
N GLU A 120 -2.18 -6.93 -5.50
CA GLU A 120 -3.43 -7.38 -4.89
C GLU A 120 -3.79 -6.56 -3.65
N SER A 121 -2.78 -6.23 -2.82
CA SER A 121 -2.99 -5.39 -1.64
C SER A 121 -3.56 -4.02 -1.99
N ILE A 122 -3.04 -3.37 -3.04
CA ILE A 122 -3.50 -2.07 -3.52
C ILE A 122 -4.88 -2.21 -4.16
N ALA A 123 -5.04 -3.15 -5.10
CA ALA A 123 -6.30 -3.37 -5.80
C ALA A 123 -7.45 -3.66 -4.84
N SER A 124 -7.20 -4.49 -3.83
CA SER A 124 -8.18 -4.85 -2.80
C SER A 124 -8.51 -3.69 -1.85
N ARG A 125 -7.51 -2.93 -1.44
CA ARG A 125 -7.65 -1.83 -0.50
C ARG A 125 -8.34 -0.62 -1.13
N ASP A 126 -7.99 -0.32 -2.38
CA ASP A 126 -8.44 0.88 -3.07
C ASP A 126 -9.56 0.60 -4.09
N GLY A 127 -10.00 -0.65 -4.22
CA GLY A 127 -11.09 -1.04 -5.13
C GLY A 127 -10.74 -0.90 -6.60
N LEU A 128 -9.45 -1.00 -6.96
CA LEU A 128 -8.96 -0.80 -8.31
C LEU A 128 -8.97 -2.09 -9.13
N THR A 129 -9.24 -1.96 -10.42
CA THR A 129 -8.79 -2.92 -11.42
C THR A 129 -7.45 -2.46 -11.95
N ILE A 130 -6.47 -3.34 -11.97
CA ILE A 130 -5.12 -3.06 -12.44
C ILE A 130 -4.83 -3.88 -13.69
N ALA A 131 -4.44 -3.20 -14.78
CA ALA A 131 -3.87 -3.84 -15.96
C ALA A 131 -2.37 -3.52 -15.97
N SER A 132 -1.57 -4.52 -15.64
CA SER A 132 -0.11 -4.44 -15.61
C SER A 132 0.46 -5.19 -16.79
N ALA A 133 1.24 -4.48 -17.62
CA ALA A 133 1.92 -5.07 -18.78
C ALA A 133 3.42 -5.08 -18.52
N ASP A 134 4.00 -6.27 -18.41
CA ASP A 134 5.41 -6.47 -18.09
C ASP A 134 6.21 -6.95 -19.30
N LEU A 135 7.50 -6.61 -19.32
CA LEU A 135 8.42 -7.07 -20.34
C LEU A 135 8.66 -8.58 -20.22
N VAL A 136 8.94 -9.20 -21.35
CA VAL A 136 9.36 -10.61 -21.41
C VAL A 136 10.57 -10.76 -22.33
N GLY A 137 11.53 -11.57 -21.88
CA GLY A 137 12.76 -11.84 -22.64
C GLY A 137 13.91 -10.93 -22.27
N LYS A 138 14.96 -10.98 -23.10
CA LYS A 138 16.21 -10.29 -22.83
C LYS A 138 16.18 -8.86 -23.33
N ASP A 139 16.62 -7.93 -22.49
CA ASP A 139 16.79 -6.53 -22.80
C ASP A 139 18.17 -6.05 -22.35
N GLY A 140 18.74 -5.07 -23.09
CA GLY A 140 20.06 -4.52 -22.85
C GLY A 140 21.17 -5.20 -23.65
N TYR A 141 22.35 -4.56 -23.60
CA TYR A 141 23.57 -5.05 -24.23
C TYR A 141 24.37 -5.87 -23.23
N ALA A 142 25.05 -6.91 -23.71
CA ALA A 142 26.13 -7.52 -22.96
C ALA A 142 27.25 -6.49 -22.80
N GLY A 143 27.60 -6.11 -21.57
CA GLY A 143 28.71 -5.19 -21.31
C GLY A 143 30.06 -5.74 -21.80
N GLU A 144 31.05 -4.86 -21.92
CA GLU A 144 32.45 -5.26 -22.29
C GLU A 144 33.04 -6.26 -21.31
N ASP A 145 32.50 -6.31 -20.08
CA ASP A 145 32.87 -7.23 -19.00
C ASP A 145 32.10 -8.55 -19.03
N GLY A 146 31.22 -8.75 -20.03
CA GLY A 146 30.44 -9.97 -20.22
C GLY A 146 29.20 -10.06 -19.31
N GLU A 147 28.76 -8.96 -18.71
CA GLU A 147 27.49 -8.92 -17.99
C GLU A 147 26.35 -9.35 -18.90
N GLN A 148 25.51 -10.24 -18.37
CA GLN A 148 24.37 -10.75 -19.12
C GLN A 148 23.31 -9.66 -19.23
N PRO A 149 22.63 -9.55 -20.38
CA PRO A 149 21.49 -8.65 -20.50
C PRO A 149 20.36 -9.07 -19.54
N TYR A 150 19.51 -8.10 -19.19
CA TYR A 150 18.33 -8.37 -18.37
C TYR A 150 17.45 -9.43 -19.03
N ASP A 151 16.98 -10.36 -18.20
CA ASP A 151 16.01 -11.37 -18.60
C ASP A 151 14.72 -11.12 -17.82
N PHE A 152 13.74 -10.49 -18.49
CA PHE A 152 12.45 -10.20 -17.92
C PHE A 152 11.56 -11.45 -18.02
N PRO A 153 10.97 -11.91 -16.92
CA PRO A 153 10.17 -13.13 -16.94
C PRO A 153 8.76 -12.95 -17.52
N GLY A 154 8.32 -11.73 -17.78
CA GLY A 154 6.93 -11.45 -18.10
C GLY A 154 6.11 -11.28 -16.82
N GLY A 155 4.89 -11.87 -16.78
CA GLY A 155 4.00 -11.74 -15.63
C GLY A 155 2.95 -10.66 -15.82
N SER A 156 2.63 -10.29 -17.07
CA SER A 156 1.52 -9.37 -17.34
C SER A 156 0.20 -9.91 -16.82
N VAL A 157 -0.61 -9.04 -16.18
CA VAL A 157 -1.87 -9.43 -15.55
C VAL A 157 -2.96 -8.37 -15.74
N ILE A 158 -4.22 -8.82 -15.70
CA ILE A 158 -5.38 -7.98 -15.44
C ILE A 158 -6.07 -8.55 -14.20
N LEU A 159 -6.07 -7.79 -13.12
CA LEU A 159 -6.64 -8.23 -11.85
C LEU A 159 -7.52 -7.15 -11.22
N ARG A 160 -8.42 -7.58 -10.36
CA ARG A 160 -9.24 -6.73 -9.49
C ARG A 160 -9.19 -7.25 -8.07
N GLY A 161 -9.03 -6.36 -7.12
CA GLY A 161 -9.11 -6.70 -5.72
C GLY A 161 -10.55 -6.88 -5.26
N GLY A 162 -10.77 -7.87 -4.39
CA GLY A 162 -11.98 -8.05 -3.60
C GLY A 162 -11.66 -8.02 -2.11
N PHE A 163 -12.66 -8.20 -1.27
CA PHE A 163 -12.44 -8.21 0.18
C PHE A 163 -11.66 -9.45 0.63
N SER A 164 -11.99 -10.62 0.10
CA SER A 164 -11.46 -11.91 0.56
C SER A 164 -10.50 -12.58 -0.43
N GLU A 165 -10.35 -12.03 -1.63
CA GLU A 165 -9.48 -12.57 -2.68
C GLU A 165 -9.24 -11.52 -3.78
N ALA A 166 -8.19 -11.71 -4.57
CA ALA A 166 -8.03 -11.02 -5.84
C ALA A 166 -8.56 -11.89 -6.98
N LYS A 167 -9.26 -11.28 -7.90
CA LYS A 167 -9.75 -11.94 -9.11
C LYS A 167 -8.88 -11.58 -10.30
N TYR A 168 -8.26 -12.57 -10.89
CA TYR A 168 -7.53 -12.41 -12.14
C TYR A 168 -8.44 -12.65 -13.35
N TYR A 169 -8.51 -11.67 -14.22
CA TYR A 169 -9.21 -11.77 -15.50
C TYR A 169 -8.30 -12.26 -16.62
N ALA A 170 -7.00 -12.00 -16.51
CA ALA A 170 -5.97 -12.48 -17.43
C ALA A 170 -4.62 -12.56 -16.71
N GLY A 171 -3.72 -13.39 -17.23
CA GLY A 171 -2.35 -13.51 -16.75
C GLY A 171 -2.08 -14.73 -15.87
N GLN A 172 -3.10 -15.55 -15.58
CA GLN A 172 -2.92 -16.84 -14.90
C GLN A 172 -3.19 -18.01 -15.83
N ASN A 173 -2.50 -19.11 -15.59
CA ASN A 173 -2.77 -20.41 -16.25
C ASN A 173 -3.95 -21.13 -15.56
N ALA A 174 -4.29 -22.33 -16.07
CA ALA A 174 -5.41 -23.12 -15.53
C ALA A 174 -5.21 -23.56 -14.06
N ASN A 175 -3.99 -23.51 -13.53
CA ASN A 175 -3.66 -23.84 -12.15
C ASN A 175 -3.60 -22.62 -11.23
N GLY A 176 -3.94 -21.42 -11.73
CA GLY A 176 -3.87 -20.17 -10.97
C GLY A 176 -2.49 -19.49 -10.93
N ASN A 177 -1.46 -20.10 -11.52
CA ASN A 177 -0.12 -19.53 -11.49
C ASN A 177 0.04 -18.41 -12.53
N ILE A 178 0.80 -17.38 -12.19
CA ILE A 178 1.12 -16.29 -13.11
C ILE A 178 1.87 -16.82 -14.34
N ILE A 179 1.46 -16.39 -15.53
CA ILE A 179 2.08 -16.81 -16.79
C ILE A 179 3.38 -16.02 -16.99
N THR A 180 4.49 -16.73 -17.01
CA THR A 180 5.84 -16.19 -17.25
C THR A 180 6.44 -16.73 -18.55
N ALA A 181 7.53 -16.10 -19.01
CA ALA A 181 8.35 -16.53 -20.16
C ALA A 181 7.57 -16.71 -21.47
N LYS A 182 6.47 -16.00 -21.67
CA LYS A 182 5.63 -16.11 -22.86
C LYS A 182 5.30 -14.74 -23.44
N GLU A 183 5.76 -14.51 -24.66
CA GLU A 183 5.34 -13.36 -25.46
C GLU A 183 3.89 -13.51 -25.90
N GLY A 184 3.13 -12.43 -25.91
CA GLY A 184 1.77 -12.41 -26.43
C GLY A 184 0.93 -11.27 -25.87
N ALA A 185 -0.29 -11.19 -26.36
CA ALA A 185 -1.30 -10.29 -25.86
C ALA A 185 -2.23 -11.02 -24.90
N LEU A 186 -2.45 -10.42 -23.73
CA LEU A 186 -3.54 -10.83 -22.84
C LEU A 186 -4.80 -10.06 -23.23
N VAL A 187 -5.86 -10.79 -23.53
CA VAL A 187 -7.14 -10.20 -23.88
C VAL A 187 -8.18 -10.61 -22.85
N ASN A 188 -8.91 -9.64 -22.35
CA ASN A 188 -10.06 -9.87 -21.50
C ASN A 188 -11.24 -9.10 -22.10
N ASP A 189 -12.31 -9.80 -22.41
CA ASP A 189 -13.59 -9.30 -22.87
C ASP A 189 -14.61 -9.14 -21.74
N ALA A 190 -14.19 -9.37 -20.50
CA ALA A 190 -15.05 -9.12 -19.33
C ALA A 190 -15.43 -7.64 -19.28
N ASP A 191 -16.66 -7.41 -18.87
CA ASP A 191 -17.20 -6.08 -18.70
C ASP A 191 -16.42 -5.33 -17.60
N LEU A 192 -15.43 -4.54 -18.03
CA LEU A 192 -14.67 -3.64 -17.17
C LEU A 192 -15.49 -2.39 -16.78
N ARG A 193 -16.79 -2.36 -17.00
CA ARG A 193 -17.65 -1.38 -16.35
C ARG A 193 -17.58 -1.61 -14.85
N LEU A 194 -16.68 -0.87 -14.29
CA LEU A 194 -16.18 -1.00 -12.95
C LEU A 194 -17.19 -0.34 -12.05
N SER A 195 -18.04 -1.14 -11.45
CA SER A 195 -18.66 -0.70 -10.22
C SER A 195 -17.51 -0.51 -9.24
N VAL A 196 -17.16 0.72 -8.98
CA VAL A 196 -16.21 1.02 -7.93
C VAL A 196 -16.83 0.50 -6.66
N ASP A 197 -16.21 -0.50 -6.07
CA ASP A 197 -16.68 -1.05 -4.80
C ASP A 197 -16.64 0.08 -3.76
N SER A 198 -17.81 0.43 -3.26
CA SER A 198 -17.95 1.53 -2.30
C SER A 198 -17.34 1.21 -0.94
N THR A 199 -17.02 -0.06 -0.66
CA THR A 199 -16.51 -0.48 0.65
C THR A 199 -15.05 -0.12 0.86
N THR A 200 -14.27 -0.01 -0.21
CA THR A 200 -12.86 0.38 -0.16
C THR A 200 -12.65 1.86 -0.39
N LYS A 201 -13.68 2.56 -0.86
CA LYS A 201 -13.61 4.00 -1.06
C LYS A 201 -13.63 4.74 0.26
N VAL A 202 -12.91 5.80 0.23
CA VAL A 202 -13.00 6.96 1.10
C VAL A 202 -14.21 6.84 2.00
N SER A 203 -14.03 6.11 3.10
CA SER A 203 -15.05 5.97 4.13
C SER A 203 -15.24 7.32 4.83
N ASN A 204 -16.29 7.44 5.65
CA ASN A 204 -16.49 8.64 6.46
C ASN A 204 -15.30 8.98 7.37
N ASP A 205 -14.40 8.01 7.60
CA ASP A 205 -13.18 8.17 8.40
C ASP A 205 -11.91 8.29 7.54
N PHE A 206 -12.02 8.67 6.28
CA PHE A 206 -10.85 9.02 5.48
C PHE A 206 -10.33 10.41 5.90
N HIS A 207 -9.10 10.47 6.40
CA HIS A 207 -8.48 11.66 6.97
C HIS A 207 -7.29 12.18 6.16
N PRO A 208 -7.50 12.61 4.91
CA PRO A 208 -6.41 13.14 4.09
C PRO A 208 -5.75 14.38 4.68
N ASP A 209 -6.42 15.10 5.59
CA ASP A 209 -5.86 16.23 6.35
C ASP A 209 -4.80 15.80 7.37
N TYR A 210 -4.92 14.59 7.95
CA TYR A 210 -3.88 14.02 8.81
C TYR A 210 -2.68 13.60 7.97
N TYR A 211 -2.92 12.89 6.89
CA TYR A 211 -1.86 12.42 5.99
C TYR A 211 -1.09 13.59 5.38
N ALA A 212 -1.77 14.65 4.94
CA ALA A 212 -1.12 15.85 4.45
C ALA A 212 -0.09 16.41 5.46
N LYS A 213 -0.45 16.46 6.75
CA LYS A 213 0.42 16.95 7.83
C LYS A 213 1.59 16.00 8.10
N TRP A 214 1.34 14.68 8.16
CA TRP A 214 2.39 13.69 8.41
C TRP A 214 3.42 13.68 7.28
N TYR A 215 2.96 13.68 6.05
CA TYR A 215 3.87 13.74 4.90
C TYR A 215 4.58 15.09 4.78
N ALA A 216 3.98 16.20 5.26
CA ALA A 216 4.69 17.47 5.36
C ALA A 216 5.85 17.40 6.35
N GLN A 217 5.65 16.76 7.51
CA GLN A 217 6.73 16.57 8.51
C GLN A 217 7.87 15.71 7.94
N LEU A 218 7.55 14.65 7.20
CA LEU A 218 8.56 13.84 6.51
C LEU A 218 9.29 14.65 5.43
N ALA A 219 8.57 15.48 4.70
CA ALA A 219 9.15 16.37 3.69
C ALA A 219 10.11 17.39 4.29
N ASP A 220 9.75 18.00 5.41
CA ASP A 220 10.61 18.95 6.12
C ASP A 220 11.93 18.31 6.56
N LYS A 221 11.88 17.04 7.00
CA LYS A 221 13.10 16.25 7.30
C LYS A 221 13.95 16.05 6.04
N GLN A 222 13.36 15.63 4.92
CA GLN A 222 14.09 15.45 3.66
C GLN A 222 14.70 16.74 3.15
N GLU A 223 13.97 17.84 3.17
CA GLU A 223 14.40 19.16 2.72
C GLU A 223 15.47 19.76 3.63
N SER A 224 15.54 19.36 4.91
CA SER A 224 16.64 19.69 5.82
C SER A 224 17.90 18.84 5.60
N GLY A 225 17.88 17.94 4.62
CA GLY A 225 19.01 17.04 4.30
C GLY A 225 19.07 15.77 5.13
N GLN A 226 18.02 15.45 5.91
CA GLN A 226 17.93 14.18 6.62
C GLN A 226 17.43 13.09 5.70
N SER A 227 18.10 11.93 5.70
CA SER A 227 17.60 10.75 5.00
C SER A 227 16.45 10.13 5.79
N LEU A 228 15.37 9.76 5.09
CA LEU A 228 14.32 8.91 5.65
C LEU A 228 14.66 7.42 5.50
N SER A 229 15.61 7.09 4.61
CA SER A 229 16.05 5.72 4.41
C SER A 229 17.01 5.30 5.51
N TYR A 230 16.74 4.17 6.14
CA TYR A 230 17.60 3.57 7.14
C TYR A 230 17.49 2.04 7.11
N HIS A 231 18.41 1.39 7.80
CA HIS A 231 18.50 -0.06 7.92
C HIS A 231 18.82 -0.41 9.36
N TYR A 232 17.99 -1.23 10.00
CA TYR A 232 18.21 -1.65 11.38
C TYR A 232 19.53 -2.40 11.55
N GLY A 233 19.76 -3.43 10.73
CA GLY A 233 21.08 -4.09 10.59
C GLY A 233 21.51 -4.94 11.79
N SER A 234 20.85 -4.84 12.94
CA SER A 234 21.16 -5.60 14.14
C SER A 234 20.41 -6.93 14.16
N ALA A 235 21.03 -7.95 14.74
CA ALA A 235 20.37 -9.21 15.04
C ALA A 235 19.69 -9.20 16.44
N ASP A 236 19.96 -8.16 17.22
CA ASP A 236 19.36 -7.97 18.55
C ASP A 236 17.93 -7.43 18.39
N ALA A 237 16.95 -8.18 18.83
CA ALA A 237 15.53 -7.87 18.62
C ALA A 237 14.68 -8.55 19.69
N PRO A 238 13.50 -7.98 20.05
CA PRO A 238 12.61 -8.56 21.05
C PRO A 238 12.02 -9.88 20.62
N THR A 239 11.63 -10.69 21.59
CA THR A 239 10.71 -11.81 21.39
C THR A 239 9.29 -11.29 21.56
N ALA A 240 8.49 -11.37 20.50
CA ALA A 240 7.11 -10.95 20.51
C ALA A 240 6.16 -12.15 20.62
N ALA A 241 4.99 -11.92 21.19
CA ALA A 241 3.92 -12.91 21.31
C ALA A 241 2.56 -12.34 20.93
N VAL A 242 1.68 -13.24 20.51
CA VAL A 242 0.25 -13.03 20.27
C VAL A 242 -0.54 -14.17 20.91
N ALA A 243 -1.79 -13.93 21.28
CA ALA A 243 -2.64 -14.94 21.90
C ALA A 243 -3.98 -15.04 21.19
N ASN A 244 -4.29 -16.22 20.59
CA ASN A 244 -5.60 -16.47 20.00
C ASN A 244 -6.65 -16.62 21.09
N VAL A 245 -7.37 -15.54 21.35
CA VAL A 245 -8.32 -15.46 22.47
C VAL A 245 -9.61 -14.75 22.07
N SER A 246 -10.70 -15.08 22.76
CA SER A 246 -11.94 -14.31 22.75
C SER A 246 -12.23 -13.75 24.14
N ALA A 247 -12.86 -12.59 24.17
CA ALA A 247 -13.32 -12.01 25.42
C ALA A 247 -14.56 -12.76 25.95
N VAL A 248 -14.71 -12.76 27.28
CA VAL A 248 -16.04 -12.90 27.88
C VAL A 248 -16.73 -11.57 27.74
N TRP A 249 -17.79 -11.54 26.96
CA TRP A 249 -18.46 -10.30 26.56
C TRP A 249 -18.94 -9.49 27.77
N GLY A 250 -18.49 -8.25 27.90
CA GLY A 250 -18.83 -7.32 28.97
C GLY A 250 -18.18 -7.63 30.33
N ASP A 251 -17.37 -8.69 30.49
CA ASP A 251 -16.78 -9.08 31.78
C ASP A 251 -15.29 -8.74 31.83
N LYS A 252 -14.98 -7.51 32.26
CA LYS A 252 -13.61 -7.00 32.35
C LYS A 252 -12.75 -7.78 33.33
N ASP A 253 -13.32 -8.26 34.44
CA ASP A 253 -12.59 -9.06 35.48
C ASP A 253 -12.13 -10.39 34.89
N ALA A 254 -13.02 -11.11 34.21
CA ALA A 254 -12.70 -12.36 33.53
C ALA A 254 -11.62 -12.15 32.46
N ASN A 255 -11.79 -11.14 31.61
CA ASN A 255 -10.87 -10.82 30.54
C ASN A 255 -9.49 -10.40 31.04
N THR A 256 -9.43 -9.58 32.08
CA THR A 256 -8.17 -9.20 32.73
C THR A 256 -7.49 -10.42 33.35
N SER A 257 -8.25 -11.28 34.05
CA SER A 257 -7.70 -12.51 34.64
C SER A 257 -7.11 -13.45 33.57
N MET A 258 -7.76 -13.54 32.41
CA MET A 258 -7.25 -14.29 31.25
C MET A 258 -5.95 -13.68 30.75
N MET A 259 -5.94 -12.36 30.44
CA MET A 259 -4.73 -11.67 29.96
C MET A 259 -3.56 -11.81 30.92
N LEU A 260 -3.79 -11.69 32.23
CA LEU A 260 -2.74 -11.86 33.25
C LEU A 260 -2.11 -13.26 33.21
N LYS A 261 -2.88 -14.32 32.94
CA LYS A 261 -2.35 -15.67 32.76
C LYS A 261 -1.47 -15.80 31.54
N TYR A 262 -1.88 -15.19 30.42
CA TYR A 262 -1.06 -15.17 29.19
C TYR A 262 0.21 -14.33 29.36
N ILE A 263 0.16 -13.21 30.09
CA ILE A 263 1.35 -12.41 30.42
C ILE A 263 2.33 -13.23 31.30
N ASP A 264 1.85 -13.98 32.28
CA ASP A 264 2.68 -14.85 33.09
C ASP A 264 3.32 -15.97 32.26
N GLU A 265 2.54 -16.63 31.43
CA GLU A 265 3.05 -17.67 30.50
C GLU A 265 4.06 -17.10 29.52
N ALA A 266 3.77 -15.96 28.88
CA ALA A 266 4.67 -15.27 27.95
C ALA A 266 6.00 -14.92 28.63
N HIS A 267 5.96 -14.37 29.84
CA HIS A 267 7.16 -14.13 30.64
C HIS A 267 7.97 -15.42 30.86
N SER A 268 7.29 -16.54 31.18
CA SER A 268 7.95 -17.83 31.39
C SER A 268 8.68 -18.36 30.15
N LYS A 269 8.27 -17.91 28.97
CA LYS A 269 8.86 -18.23 27.64
C LYS A 269 9.92 -17.22 27.19
N GLY A 270 10.19 -16.19 28.00
CA GLY A 270 11.16 -15.14 27.65
C GLY A 270 10.63 -14.15 26.60
N VAL A 271 9.33 -13.92 26.59
CA VAL A 271 8.70 -12.92 25.73
C VAL A 271 8.93 -11.53 26.32
N ASP A 272 9.22 -10.58 25.46
CA ASP A 272 9.45 -9.17 25.80
C ASP A 272 8.23 -8.29 25.48
N ILE A 273 7.48 -8.64 24.43
CA ILE A 273 6.31 -7.89 23.96
C ILE A 273 5.16 -8.87 23.74
N ILE A 274 4.02 -8.64 24.35
CA ILE A 274 2.79 -9.37 24.04
C ILE A 274 1.72 -8.41 23.52
N VAL A 275 1.05 -8.80 22.45
CA VAL A 275 -0.08 -8.07 21.86
C VAL A 275 -1.33 -8.91 22.04
N PHE A 276 -2.39 -8.30 22.55
CA PHE A 276 -3.73 -8.86 22.63
C PHE A 276 -4.67 -8.18 21.63
N PRO A 277 -5.80 -8.81 21.28
CA PRO A 277 -6.73 -8.29 20.29
C PRO A 277 -7.34 -6.91 20.60
N GLU A 278 -7.95 -6.34 19.58
CA GLU A 278 -8.82 -5.15 19.66
C GLU A 278 -9.98 -5.39 20.64
N THR A 279 -10.28 -4.43 21.50
CA THR A 279 -11.36 -4.46 22.53
C THR A 279 -11.41 -5.71 23.42
N ILE A 280 -10.31 -6.40 23.59
CA ILE A 280 -10.24 -7.65 24.36
C ILE A 280 -10.69 -7.48 25.81
N LEU A 281 -10.60 -6.26 26.37
CA LEU A 281 -11.05 -5.99 27.74
C LEU A 281 -12.57 -6.13 27.91
N THR A 282 -13.36 -5.84 26.87
CA THR A 282 -14.84 -5.78 26.95
C THR A 282 -15.55 -6.69 25.95
N GLY A 283 -14.84 -7.25 24.96
CA GLY A 283 -15.44 -7.80 23.75
C GLY A 283 -15.58 -6.73 22.67
N TYR A 284 -15.74 -7.13 21.39
CA TYR A 284 -15.80 -6.22 20.27
C TYR A 284 -17.20 -5.65 20.06
N ASP A 285 -18.22 -6.51 20.19
CA ASP A 285 -19.60 -6.12 19.99
C ASP A 285 -20.09 -5.17 21.09
N SER A 286 -21.02 -4.27 20.77
CA SER A 286 -21.58 -3.34 21.72
C SER A 286 -23.10 -3.38 21.69
N THR A 287 -23.74 -3.21 22.84
CA THR A 287 -25.19 -3.09 22.90
C THR A 287 -25.64 -1.75 22.35
N ASP A 288 -26.70 -1.77 21.56
CA ASP A 288 -27.54 -0.60 21.30
C ASP A 288 -28.27 -0.20 22.59
N PRO A 289 -28.37 1.10 22.92
CA PRO A 289 -29.18 1.57 24.04
C PRO A 289 -30.66 1.13 23.99
N GLU A 290 -31.23 0.90 22.82
CA GLU A 290 -32.58 0.39 22.64
C GLU A 290 -32.68 -1.11 22.93
N GLY A 291 -31.59 -1.87 22.72
CA GLY A 291 -31.53 -3.33 22.95
C GLY A 291 -30.92 -3.73 24.30
N LYS A 292 -30.66 -2.78 25.20
CA LYS A 292 -29.97 -3.03 26.49
C LYS A 292 -30.74 -3.97 27.43
N ASP A 293 -32.03 -4.04 27.31
CA ASP A 293 -32.87 -4.91 28.14
C ASP A 293 -32.73 -6.40 27.76
N ASP A 294 -32.20 -6.67 26.57
CA ASP A 294 -31.96 -8.01 26.05
C ASP A 294 -30.50 -8.48 26.25
N ALA A 295 -29.60 -7.57 26.62
CA ALA A 295 -28.16 -7.84 26.74
C ALA A 295 -27.78 -8.18 28.18
N HIS A 296 -27.44 -9.44 28.41
CA HIS A 296 -27.06 -9.93 29.73
C HIS A 296 -25.69 -10.58 29.68
N THR A 297 -24.73 -9.99 30.41
CA THR A 297 -23.39 -10.56 30.59
C THR A 297 -23.40 -11.60 31.73
N SER A 298 -22.33 -12.36 31.84
CA SER A 298 -22.10 -13.22 32.99
C SER A 298 -21.85 -12.43 34.32
N ASN A 299 -21.53 -11.14 34.21
CA ASN A 299 -21.17 -10.26 35.30
C ASN A 299 -22.37 -9.45 35.78
N ALA A 300 -22.82 -9.74 37.05
CA ALA A 300 -23.99 -9.07 37.64
C ALA A 300 -23.80 -7.57 37.84
N GLU A 301 -22.58 -7.12 38.15
CA GLU A 301 -22.29 -5.70 38.34
C GLU A 301 -22.43 -4.95 37.02
N VAL A 302 -21.90 -5.50 35.91
CA VAL A 302 -22.02 -4.96 34.58
C VAL A 302 -23.50 -4.87 34.16
N ASN A 303 -24.28 -5.93 34.35
CA ASN A 303 -25.72 -5.90 34.05
C ASN A 303 -26.44 -4.81 34.84
N THR A 304 -26.06 -4.61 36.09
CA THR A 304 -26.61 -3.53 36.93
C THR A 304 -26.24 -2.15 36.42
N LEU A 305 -25.03 -1.97 35.89
CA LEU A 305 -24.58 -0.71 35.28
C LEU A 305 -25.31 -0.44 33.97
N LEU A 306 -25.43 -1.44 33.11
CA LEU A 306 -26.13 -1.33 31.82
C LEU A 306 -27.61 -0.98 32.01
N ALA A 307 -28.30 -1.65 32.94
CA ALA A 307 -29.69 -1.39 33.24
C ALA A 307 -29.99 0.04 33.75
N LYS A 308 -28.95 0.74 34.25
CA LYS A 308 -29.07 2.13 34.77
C LYS A 308 -28.60 3.18 33.78
N SER A 309 -28.11 2.79 32.62
CA SER A 309 -27.54 3.70 31.62
C SER A 309 -28.33 3.65 30.32
N ASP A 310 -28.41 4.79 29.64
CA ASP A 310 -28.91 4.90 28.27
C ASP A 310 -27.75 4.99 27.25
N ASP A 311 -26.51 4.65 27.68
CA ASP A 311 -25.32 4.70 26.85
C ASP A 311 -24.96 3.31 26.30
N TYR A 312 -24.21 3.24 25.23
CA TYR A 312 -23.64 1.99 24.69
C TYR A 312 -22.76 1.30 25.73
N MET A 313 -22.73 -0.04 25.74
CA MET A 313 -21.94 -0.83 26.68
C MET A 313 -20.47 -0.37 26.69
N GLN A 314 -19.87 -0.14 25.54
CA GLN A 314 -18.48 0.30 25.45
C GLN A 314 -18.24 1.66 26.16
N VAL A 315 -19.24 2.56 26.14
CA VAL A 315 -19.17 3.83 26.88
C VAL A 315 -19.25 3.61 28.40
N VAL A 316 -20.13 2.70 28.83
CA VAL A 316 -20.34 2.38 30.26
C VAL A 316 -19.09 1.72 30.86
N LEU A 317 -18.41 0.84 30.07
CA LEU A 317 -17.27 0.05 30.52
C LEU A 317 -15.91 0.71 30.26
N ALA A 318 -15.87 1.86 29.58
CA ALA A 318 -14.65 2.54 29.20
C ALA A 318 -13.76 2.91 30.39
N GLU A 319 -12.46 2.77 30.21
CA GLU A 319 -11.45 3.09 31.24
C GLU A 319 -10.46 4.16 30.79
N LYS A 320 -9.97 4.97 31.71
CA LYS A 320 -8.83 5.85 31.46
C LYS A 320 -7.55 5.04 31.36
N VAL A 321 -6.75 5.37 30.36
CA VAL A 321 -5.53 4.61 30.06
C VAL A 321 -4.26 5.33 30.47
N LYS A 322 -4.09 6.58 30.01
CA LYS A 322 -2.80 7.28 30.12
C LYS A 322 -2.45 7.63 31.56
N GLY A 323 -1.24 7.31 31.97
CA GLY A 323 -0.78 7.67 33.30
C GLY A 323 0.59 7.10 33.66
N ALA A 324 1.23 7.76 34.64
CA ALA A 324 2.47 7.27 35.23
C ALA A 324 2.24 6.02 36.09
N ASP A 325 3.34 5.34 36.46
CA ASP A 325 3.29 4.26 37.43
C ASP A 325 2.64 4.73 38.75
N GLY A 326 1.72 3.93 39.26
CA GLY A 326 0.99 4.22 40.49
C GLY A 326 -0.10 5.29 40.35
N ASP A 327 -0.40 5.77 39.18
CA ASP A 327 -1.51 6.69 38.93
C ASP A 327 -2.85 5.97 39.10
N THR A 328 -3.56 6.29 40.18
CA THR A 328 -4.85 5.70 40.52
C THR A 328 -6.03 6.30 39.79
N THR A 329 -5.82 7.29 38.89
CA THR A 329 -6.88 7.83 38.03
C THR A 329 -7.13 6.96 36.81
N ARG A 330 -6.20 6.07 36.47
CA ARG A 330 -6.37 5.03 35.45
C ARG A 330 -7.46 4.04 35.86
N GLY A 331 -8.06 3.38 34.88
CA GLY A 331 -9.00 2.31 35.12
C GLY A 331 -8.39 1.18 35.91
N GLU A 332 -9.19 0.45 36.70
CA GLU A 332 -8.71 -0.60 37.59
C GLU A 332 -7.99 -1.72 36.81
N HIS A 333 -8.57 -2.15 35.67
CA HIS A 333 -8.02 -3.23 34.86
C HIS A 333 -6.75 -2.79 34.15
N VAL A 334 -6.69 -1.55 33.68
CA VAL A 334 -5.48 -0.93 33.14
C VAL A 334 -4.34 -0.92 34.17
N GLN A 335 -4.66 -0.59 35.44
CA GLN A 335 -3.66 -0.63 36.52
C GLN A 335 -3.14 -2.06 36.79
N GLN A 336 -4.01 -3.08 36.74
CA GLN A 336 -3.64 -4.47 36.92
C GLN A 336 -2.69 -4.95 35.81
N ILE A 337 -3.00 -4.66 34.58
CA ILE A 337 -2.13 -5.00 33.42
C ILE A 337 -0.80 -4.25 33.49
N ALA A 338 -0.83 -2.94 33.81
CA ALA A 338 0.39 -2.15 33.99
C ALA A 338 1.30 -2.68 35.10
N ALA A 339 0.69 -3.13 36.22
CA ALA A 339 1.44 -3.76 37.31
C ALA A 339 2.09 -5.08 36.88
N ALA A 340 1.43 -5.88 36.05
CA ALA A 340 1.99 -7.11 35.49
C ALA A 340 3.13 -6.79 34.49
N ALA A 341 2.95 -5.81 33.59
CA ALA A 341 3.98 -5.35 32.68
C ALA A 341 5.25 -4.92 33.46
N LYS A 342 5.09 -4.12 34.48
CA LYS A 342 6.19 -3.70 35.38
C LYS A 342 6.83 -4.88 36.12
N LYS A 343 6.02 -5.78 36.68
CA LYS A 343 6.51 -6.94 37.43
C LYS A 343 7.44 -7.80 36.59
N TYR A 344 7.11 -7.99 35.35
CA TYR A 344 7.82 -8.87 34.42
C TYR A 344 8.81 -8.15 33.48
N GLY A 345 8.81 -6.81 33.48
CA GLY A 345 9.66 -6.01 32.58
C GLY A 345 9.26 -6.17 31.12
N MET A 346 7.98 -6.33 30.84
CA MET A 346 7.43 -6.59 29.52
C MET A 346 6.63 -5.40 28.99
N TYR A 347 6.54 -5.29 27.66
CA TYR A 347 5.57 -4.43 26.99
C TYR A 347 4.28 -5.23 26.75
N VAL A 348 3.14 -4.68 27.15
CA VAL A 348 1.84 -5.31 26.96
C VAL A 348 0.92 -4.37 26.19
N VAL A 349 0.43 -4.82 25.01
CA VAL A 349 -0.50 -4.06 24.18
C VAL A 349 -1.85 -4.76 24.19
N PHE A 350 -2.93 -4.04 24.49
CA PHE A 350 -4.27 -4.63 24.53
C PHE A 350 -5.36 -3.63 24.16
N GLY A 351 -6.42 -4.12 23.52
CA GLY A 351 -7.55 -3.31 23.07
C GLY A 351 -8.59 -3.07 24.15
N LEU A 352 -9.14 -1.84 24.21
CA LEU A 352 -10.20 -1.46 25.14
C LEU A 352 -10.94 -0.20 24.66
N PRO A 353 -12.19 0.03 25.14
CA PRO A 353 -12.81 1.35 25.06
C PRO A 353 -12.11 2.29 26.06
N GLU A 354 -11.54 3.40 25.56
CA GLU A 354 -10.83 4.38 26.36
C GLU A 354 -11.71 5.57 26.72
N MET A 355 -11.85 5.85 28.00
CA MET A 355 -12.52 7.03 28.52
C MET A 355 -11.65 8.27 28.35
N PRO A 356 -12.09 9.31 27.65
CA PRO A 356 -11.38 10.59 27.58
C PRO A 356 -11.18 11.21 28.98
N ASP A 357 -10.12 11.99 29.17
CA ASP A 357 -9.77 12.61 30.45
C ASP A 357 -10.91 13.38 31.10
N ASN A 358 -11.71 14.07 30.30
CA ASN A 358 -12.83 14.90 30.77
C ASN A 358 -14.20 14.18 30.74
N GLY A 359 -14.20 12.85 30.64
CA GLY A 359 -15.42 12.05 30.48
C GLY A 359 -15.84 11.88 29.01
N PRO A 360 -16.94 11.17 28.76
CA PRO A 360 -17.39 10.86 27.42
C PRO A 360 -17.59 12.11 26.55
N ILE A 361 -17.28 12.02 25.27
CA ILE A 361 -17.51 13.06 24.29
C ILE A 361 -18.97 12.96 23.85
N VAL A 362 -19.71 14.07 23.91
CA VAL A 362 -21.08 14.14 23.39
C VAL A 362 -21.05 14.63 21.95
N ASP A 363 -21.53 13.81 21.01
CA ASP A 363 -21.60 14.19 19.60
C ASP A 363 -22.74 15.16 19.29
N THR A 364 -22.90 15.54 18.03
CA THR A 364 -23.92 16.49 17.58
C THR A 364 -25.37 16.01 17.80
N ASP A 365 -25.55 14.71 17.90
CA ASP A 365 -26.87 14.07 18.09
C ASP A 365 -27.17 13.79 19.57
N GLY A 366 -26.25 14.18 20.45
CA GLY A 366 -26.36 14.01 21.90
C GLY A 366 -25.90 12.65 22.42
N VAL A 367 -25.32 11.80 21.56
CA VAL A 367 -24.83 10.48 21.92
C VAL A 367 -23.47 10.60 22.59
N LYS A 368 -23.28 9.94 23.73
CA LYS A 368 -21.99 9.85 24.38
C LYS A 368 -21.09 8.85 23.66
N LYS A 369 -19.82 9.21 23.50
CA LYS A 369 -18.81 8.40 22.82
C LYS A 369 -17.49 8.41 23.58
N VAL A 370 -16.72 7.35 23.37
CA VAL A 370 -15.36 7.16 23.89
C VAL A 370 -14.41 6.84 22.73
N TYR A 371 -13.19 6.41 22.97
CA TYR A 371 -12.31 5.96 21.91
C TYR A 371 -12.21 4.43 21.90
N ASN A 372 -12.09 3.85 20.70
CA ASN A 372 -11.56 2.49 20.53
C ASN A 372 -10.05 2.60 20.54
N SER A 373 -9.38 2.01 21.53
CA SER A 373 -7.97 2.24 21.78
C SER A 373 -7.17 0.97 21.97
N ALA A 374 -5.88 1.04 21.63
CA ALA A 374 -4.87 0.10 22.06
C ALA A 374 -4.04 0.75 23.17
N ALA A 375 -4.16 0.22 24.38
CA ALA A 375 -3.30 0.59 25.49
C ALA A 375 -1.94 -0.07 25.35
N VAL A 376 -0.90 0.64 25.70
CA VAL A 376 0.46 0.13 25.85
C VAL A 376 0.87 0.29 27.31
N ALA A 377 1.07 -0.83 28.00
CA ALA A 377 1.66 -0.85 29.32
C ALA A 377 3.16 -1.14 29.20
N PHE A 378 3.97 -0.28 29.77
CA PHE A 378 5.43 -0.29 29.65
C PHE A 378 6.11 -1.02 30.82
N PRO A 379 7.37 -1.48 30.64
CA PRO A 379 8.13 -2.18 31.69
C PRO A 379 8.34 -1.39 32.99
N ASP A 380 8.23 -0.07 32.94
CA ASP A 380 8.32 0.80 34.11
C ASP A 380 6.98 1.05 34.82
N GLY A 381 5.87 0.55 34.25
CA GLY A 381 4.53 0.66 34.78
C GLY A 381 3.72 1.88 34.37
N HIS A 382 4.29 2.78 33.55
CA HIS A 382 3.46 3.81 32.90
C HIS A 382 2.63 3.20 31.76
N THR A 383 1.62 3.94 31.31
CA THR A 383 0.74 3.53 30.20
C THR A 383 0.49 4.68 29.25
N ASP A 384 0.42 4.36 27.96
CA ASP A 384 -0.03 5.26 26.90
C ASP A 384 -1.06 4.56 26.01
N SER A 385 -1.68 5.25 25.08
CA SER A 385 -2.68 4.67 24.18
C SER A 385 -2.62 5.25 22.78
N PHE A 386 -2.92 4.39 21.82
CA PHE A 386 -3.28 4.78 20.46
C PHE A 386 -4.80 4.71 20.33
N GLN A 387 -5.41 5.80 19.90
CA GLN A 387 -6.85 5.91 19.64
C GLN A 387 -7.08 5.65 18.15
N LYS A 388 -7.91 4.65 17.83
CA LYS A 388 -8.20 4.23 16.45
C LYS A 388 -8.68 5.40 15.61
N MET A 389 -8.08 5.61 14.46
CA MET A 389 -8.37 6.75 13.58
C MET A 389 -9.46 6.44 12.57
N HIS A 390 -9.51 5.18 12.10
CA HIS A 390 -10.42 4.74 11.05
C HIS A 390 -11.33 3.64 11.58
N ARG A 391 -12.55 4.04 11.97
CA ARG A 391 -13.53 3.14 12.59
C ARG A 391 -14.17 2.21 11.57
N ALA A 392 -14.57 1.04 12.02
CA ALA A 392 -15.20 0.02 11.19
C ALA A 392 -16.72 0.08 11.32
N GLY A 393 -17.41 0.35 10.21
CA GLY A 393 -18.85 0.24 10.13
C GLY A 393 -19.66 1.26 10.96
N SER A 394 -20.97 1.04 10.95
CA SER A 394 -21.92 1.83 11.74
C SER A 394 -21.85 1.49 13.23
N GLU A 395 -21.55 0.25 13.53
CA GLU A 395 -21.52 -0.31 14.88
C GLU A 395 -20.46 0.38 15.72
N GLU A 396 -19.23 0.44 15.23
CA GLU A 396 -18.14 1.10 15.95
C GLU A 396 -18.32 2.63 15.98
N THR A 397 -18.81 3.23 14.88
CA THR A 397 -19.06 4.68 14.83
C THR A 397 -20.20 5.13 15.75
N ALA A 398 -21.06 4.21 16.16
CA ALA A 398 -22.15 4.51 17.11
C ALA A 398 -21.63 4.92 18.49
N TRP A 399 -20.59 4.25 19.00
CA TRP A 399 -20.07 4.47 20.35
C TRP A 399 -18.68 5.11 20.40
N SER A 400 -17.94 5.16 19.28
CA SER A 400 -16.57 5.65 19.29
C SER A 400 -16.38 6.97 18.52
N MET A 401 -15.37 7.72 18.92
CA MET A 401 -14.81 8.87 18.22
C MET A 401 -13.50 8.49 17.55
N PRO A 402 -13.17 9.07 16.39
CA PRO A 402 -11.86 8.82 15.77
C PRO A 402 -10.74 9.50 16.56
N GLY A 403 -9.61 8.81 16.70
CA GLY A 403 -8.36 9.38 17.14
C GLY A 403 -7.73 10.30 16.08
N SER A 404 -6.67 11.00 16.45
CA SER A 404 -5.99 11.93 15.54
C SER A 404 -4.47 11.95 15.66
N THR A 405 -3.91 11.23 16.63
CA THR A 405 -2.49 11.30 16.98
C THR A 405 -1.84 9.93 16.80
N PRO A 406 -0.86 9.79 15.93
CA PRO A 406 -0.05 8.58 15.83
C PRO A 406 0.68 8.29 17.13
N LEU A 407 0.80 7.02 17.50
CA LEU A 407 1.62 6.58 18.63
C LEU A 407 2.83 5.80 18.13
N MET A 408 4.00 6.33 18.39
CA MET A 408 5.29 5.68 18.18
C MET A 408 6.16 5.87 19.41
N PHE A 409 6.82 4.81 19.87
CA PHE A 409 7.66 4.84 21.06
C PHE A 409 8.96 4.05 20.87
N GLU A 410 9.94 4.35 21.71
CA GLU A 410 11.23 3.68 21.71
C GLU A 410 11.23 2.44 22.63
N LEU A 411 11.97 1.43 22.20
CA LEU A 411 12.28 0.21 22.94
C LEU A 411 13.81 0.22 23.19
N PRO A 412 14.26 0.90 24.25
CA PRO A 412 15.67 1.21 24.45
C PRO A 412 16.55 -0.01 24.75
N GLU A 413 15.94 -1.15 25.07
CA GLU A 413 16.61 -2.42 25.34
C GLU A 413 17.26 -2.98 24.06
N TRP A 414 16.68 -2.73 22.89
CA TRP A 414 17.19 -3.19 21.59
C TRP A 414 17.69 -2.02 20.76
N LYS A 415 18.79 -2.24 20.05
CA LYS A 415 19.46 -1.17 19.32
C LYS A 415 19.82 -1.62 17.91
N ASP A 416 19.71 -0.67 16.97
CA ASP A 416 20.20 -0.84 15.62
C ASP A 416 21.73 -0.99 15.57
N ALA A 417 22.26 -1.25 14.37
CA ALA A 417 23.69 -1.37 14.17
C ALA A 417 24.48 -0.07 14.47
N SER A 418 23.80 1.06 14.57
CA SER A 418 24.36 2.38 14.89
C SER A 418 24.22 2.76 16.36
N GLY A 419 23.50 1.93 17.16
CA GLY A 419 23.27 2.14 18.59
C GLY A 419 22.02 2.97 18.91
N ASN A 420 21.17 3.27 17.92
CA ASN A 420 19.87 3.92 18.17
C ASN A 420 18.84 2.91 18.68
N PRO A 421 17.91 3.33 19.56
CA PRO A 421 16.87 2.45 20.05
C PRO A 421 15.93 2.00 18.93
N LEU A 422 15.45 0.76 19.01
CA LEU A 422 14.37 0.25 18.19
C LEU A 422 13.09 1.05 18.47
N LYS A 423 12.23 1.23 17.45
CA LYS A 423 10.96 1.96 17.58
C LYS A 423 9.80 1.11 17.12
N ALA A 424 8.70 1.20 17.86
CA ALA A 424 7.45 0.58 17.50
C ALA A 424 6.36 1.63 17.26
N GLY A 425 5.55 1.42 16.22
CA GLY A 425 4.31 2.12 15.99
C GLY A 425 3.11 1.25 16.35
N VAL A 426 1.98 1.86 16.66
CA VAL A 426 0.73 1.17 16.99
C VAL A 426 -0.38 1.61 16.05
N ASP A 427 -1.13 0.67 15.53
CA ASP A 427 -2.38 0.91 14.82
C ASP A 427 -3.43 -0.15 15.21
N ILE A 428 -4.69 0.05 14.81
CA ILE A 428 -5.77 -0.87 15.18
C ILE A 428 -6.56 -1.27 13.94
N CYS A 429 -6.64 -2.57 13.67
CA CYS A 429 -7.60 -3.19 12.73
C CYS A 429 -7.71 -2.44 11.40
N ARG A 430 -8.78 -1.68 11.20
CA ARG A 430 -9.06 -0.93 9.97
C ARG A 430 -7.96 0.07 9.63
N ASP A 431 -7.25 0.65 10.60
CA ASP A 431 -6.10 1.52 10.37
C ASP A 431 -5.05 0.80 9.52
N GLY A 432 -4.61 -0.39 9.93
CA GLY A 432 -3.65 -1.19 9.20
C GLY A 432 -4.23 -1.90 7.98
N HIS A 433 -5.50 -2.28 8.01
CA HIS A 433 -6.07 -3.04 6.90
C HIS A 433 -6.38 -2.18 5.67
N PHE A 434 -6.78 -0.92 5.83
CA PHE A 434 -7.24 -0.07 4.72
C PHE A 434 -6.43 1.20 4.50
N TYR A 435 -5.67 1.67 5.50
CA TYR A 435 -5.00 2.96 5.46
C TYR A 435 -3.48 2.80 5.63
N PRO A 436 -2.76 2.52 4.54
CA PRO A 436 -1.32 2.29 4.58
C PRO A 436 -0.53 3.54 5.00
N GLU A 437 -1.17 4.69 4.98
CA GLU A 437 -0.56 5.99 5.25
C GLU A 437 0.03 6.06 6.67
N LEU A 438 -0.63 5.45 7.65
CA LEU A 438 -0.17 5.45 9.04
C LEU A 438 1.08 4.58 9.22
N ALA A 439 1.03 3.32 8.75
CA ALA A 439 2.18 2.41 8.81
C ALA A 439 3.37 2.96 8.00
N ARG A 440 3.11 3.57 6.83
CA ARG A 440 4.10 4.28 6.02
C ARG A 440 4.73 5.45 6.78
N TYR A 441 3.93 6.25 7.47
CA TYR A 441 4.42 7.35 8.29
C TYR A 441 5.32 6.85 9.42
N TYR A 442 4.93 5.77 10.11
CA TYR A 442 5.76 5.13 11.14
C TYR A 442 7.09 4.65 10.57
N ALA A 443 7.05 3.88 9.48
CA ALA A 443 8.27 3.38 8.84
C ALA A 443 9.20 4.51 8.41
N ALA A 444 8.70 5.52 7.70
CA ALA A 444 9.48 6.67 7.26
C ALA A 444 9.95 7.57 8.43
N SER A 445 9.32 7.48 9.59
CA SER A 445 9.71 8.18 10.82
C SER A 445 10.74 7.41 11.66
N GLY A 446 11.06 6.19 11.26
CA GLY A 446 12.10 5.38 11.88
C GLY A 446 11.59 4.23 12.75
N ALA A 447 10.33 3.81 12.62
CA ALA A 447 9.85 2.60 13.25
C ALA A 447 10.29 1.36 12.47
N GLU A 448 10.65 0.31 13.17
CA GLU A 448 10.98 -1.01 12.64
C GLU A 448 9.91 -2.05 12.96
N LEU A 449 9.02 -1.74 13.89
CA LEU A 449 8.00 -2.66 14.38
C LEU A 449 6.62 -1.99 14.34
N LEU A 450 5.61 -2.76 13.89
CA LEU A 450 4.20 -2.40 13.94
C LEU A 450 3.46 -3.37 14.86
N LEU A 451 2.78 -2.83 15.87
CA LEU A 451 1.95 -3.57 16.82
C LEU A 451 0.48 -3.31 16.46
N HIS A 452 -0.24 -4.36 16.09
CA HIS A 452 -1.55 -4.27 15.45
C HIS A 452 -2.62 -5.16 16.11
N PRO A 453 -3.27 -4.72 17.18
CA PRO A 453 -4.51 -5.31 17.68
C PRO A 453 -5.62 -5.25 16.64
N THR A 454 -6.40 -6.33 16.50
CA THR A 454 -7.48 -6.35 15.50
C THR A 454 -8.64 -7.27 15.91
N ALA A 455 -9.81 -6.99 15.34
CA ALA A 455 -10.98 -7.85 15.35
C ALA A 455 -11.54 -7.88 13.93
N THR A 456 -11.15 -8.89 13.14
CA THR A 456 -11.58 -8.98 11.74
C THR A 456 -12.04 -10.38 11.39
N THR A 457 -13.13 -10.45 10.61
CA THR A 457 -13.63 -11.67 9.98
C THR A 457 -12.98 -11.95 8.63
N GLY A 458 -12.05 -11.08 8.18
CA GLY A 458 -11.30 -11.27 6.96
C GLY A 458 -10.52 -12.59 6.98
N ASN A 459 -10.50 -13.30 5.85
CA ASN A 459 -9.80 -14.58 5.75
C ASN A 459 -8.26 -14.45 5.78
N ALA A 460 -7.56 -15.57 5.74
CA ALA A 460 -6.10 -15.61 5.76
C ALA A 460 -5.46 -14.76 4.64
N TRP A 461 -5.97 -14.88 3.40
CA TRP A 461 -5.48 -14.07 2.28
C TRP A 461 -5.60 -12.57 2.57
N TYR A 462 -6.74 -12.13 3.10
CA TYR A 462 -6.98 -10.72 3.46
C TYR A 462 -5.94 -10.22 4.46
N ARG A 463 -5.72 -10.96 5.54
CA ARG A 463 -4.79 -10.56 6.59
C ARG A 463 -3.34 -10.56 6.15
N GLU A 464 -2.89 -11.64 5.52
CA GLU A 464 -1.53 -11.76 5.00
C GLU A 464 -1.22 -10.70 3.96
N THR A 465 -2.13 -10.48 3.01
CA THR A 465 -1.96 -9.50 1.95
C THR A 465 -1.82 -8.08 2.50
N ARG A 466 -2.59 -7.74 3.55
CA ARG A 466 -2.54 -6.42 4.17
C ARG A 466 -1.28 -6.25 5.02
N MET A 467 -1.05 -7.16 5.94
CA MET A 467 0.07 -7.08 6.87
C MET A 467 1.41 -7.36 6.21
N GLY A 468 1.49 -8.36 5.33
CA GLY A 468 2.70 -8.67 4.57
C GLY A 468 3.18 -7.52 3.68
N SER A 469 2.25 -6.67 3.20
CA SER A 469 2.61 -5.50 2.39
C SER A 469 3.47 -4.49 3.17
N TYR A 470 3.29 -4.35 4.48
CA TYR A 470 4.09 -3.46 5.32
C TYR A 470 5.50 -3.98 5.54
N THR A 471 5.65 -5.29 5.65
CA THR A 471 6.99 -5.90 5.74
C THR A 471 7.73 -5.80 4.41
N ASP A 472 7.06 -6.16 3.32
CA ASP A 472 7.69 -6.17 2.00
C ASP A 472 8.03 -4.78 1.47
N ARG A 473 7.12 -3.83 1.61
CA ARG A 473 7.25 -2.49 1.04
C ARG A 473 7.88 -1.49 2.00
N ASP A 474 7.48 -1.54 3.27
CA ASP A 474 7.82 -0.52 4.25
C ASP A 474 8.96 -0.95 5.20
N GLY A 475 9.32 -2.24 5.19
CA GLY A 475 10.42 -2.77 5.99
C GLY A 475 10.09 -2.94 7.47
N LEU A 476 8.80 -3.06 7.82
CA LEU A 476 8.35 -3.27 9.19
C LEU A 476 8.29 -4.75 9.55
N GLY A 477 8.71 -5.12 10.75
CA GLY A 477 8.21 -6.32 11.41
C GLY A 477 6.79 -6.05 11.89
N VAL A 478 5.89 -7.04 11.83
CA VAL A 478 4.49 -6.86 12.22
C VAL A 478 4.09 -7.90 13.25
N VAL A 479 3.50 -7.44 14.35
CA VAL A 479 2.89 -8.30 15.38
C VAL A 479 1.41 -7.96 15.41
N THR A 480 0.57 -8.84 14.88
CA THR A 480 -0.86 -8.59 14.77
C THR A 480 -1.66 -9.67 15.46
N ASP A 481 -2.46 -9.28 16.42
CA ASP A 481 -3.31 -10.18 17.19
C ASP A 481 -4.79 -9.96 16.87
N ASN A 482 -5.49 -11.06 16.56
CA ASN A 482 -6.90 -11.05 16.20
C ASN A 482 -7.74 -11.74 17.27
N VAL A 483 -8.93 -11.22 17.50
CA VAL A 483 -9.95 -11.97 18.24
C VAL A 483 -10.12 -13.36 17.61
N TRP A 484 -10.18 -14.38 18.44
CA TRP A 484 -10.35 -15.76 17.99
C TRP A 484 -11.52 -16.42 18.72
N GLY A 485 -12.64 -16.56 18.05
CA GLY A 485 -13.81 -17.20 18.60
C GLY A 485 -15.06 -16.32 18.58
N PRO A 486 -16.03 -16.63 19.44
CA PRO A 486 -17.26 -15.87 19.51
C PRO A 486 -17.05 -14.49 20.13
N ASP A 487 -17.96 -13.58 19.80
CA ASP A 487 -18.11 -12.28 20.44
C ASP A 487 -19.61 -11.97 20.58
N GLY A 488 -19.97 -11.05 21.44
CA GLY A 488 -21.34 -10.78 21.81
C GLY A 488 -21.84 -11.64 22.98
N TYR A 489 -23.10 -11.47 23.38
CA TYR A 489 -23.64 -12.24 24.51
C TYR A 489 -24.19 -13.60 24.07
N PRO A 490 -24.06 -14.65 24.95
CA PRO A 490 -24.41 -16.01 24.60
C PRO A 490 -25.93 -16.25 24.59
N LEU A 491 -26.39 -17.03 23.59
CA LEU A 491 -27.80 -17.39 23.35
C LEU A 491 -28.03 -18.88 23.53
N ASP A 492 -29.27 -19.26 23.95
CA ASP A 492 -29.75 -20.64 23.93
C ASP A 492 -30.23 -21.09 22.54
N GLY A 493 -30.66 -22.34 22.42
CA GLY A 493 -31.16 -22.90 21.15
C GLY A 493 -32.44 -22.26 20.63
N ASP A 494 -33.12 -21.47 21.42
CA ASP A 494 -34.33 -20.72 21.05
C ASP A 494 -33.99 -19.25 20.72
N GLY A 495 -32.69 -18.86 20.81
CA GLY A 495 -32.24 -17.50 20.54
C GLY A 495 -32.42 -16.52 21.71
N ASN A 496 -32.63 -17.02 22.93
CA ASN A 496 -32.72 -16.16 24.11
C ASN A 496 -31.42 -16.12 24.88
N PRO A 497 -31.08 -14.99 25.56
CA PRO A 497 -29.92 -14.90 26.44
C PRO A 497 -29.90 -16.02 27.50
N ILE A 498 -28.72 -16.60 27.73
CA ILE A 498 -28.57 -17.65 28.79
C ILE A 498 -28.40 -17.06 30.19
N TYR A 499 -28.20 -15.77 30.31
CA TYR A 499 -28.23 -15.02 31.54
C TYR A 499 -29.46 -14.13 31.60
N SER A 500 -30.03 -13.95 32.76
CA SER A 500 -31.12 -13.03 33.01
C SER A 500 -30.90 -12.26 34.31
N VAL A 501 -31.49 -11.08 34.44
CA VAL A 501 -31.50 -10.32 35.69
C VAL A 501 -32.81 -10.57 36.40
N ASN A 502 -32.75 -11.02 37.64
CA ASN A 502 -33.96 -11.27 38.44
C ASN A 502 -34.51 -9.96 39.03
N ASP A 503 -35.69 -10.04 39.66
CA ASP A 503 -36.39 -8.89 40.27
C ASP A 503 -35.54 -8.18 41.35
N SER A 504 -34.48 -8.82 41.85
CA SER A 504 -33.56 -8.27 42.85
C SER A 504 -32.35 -7.59 42.18
N GLY A 505 -32.25 -7.61 40.85
CA GLY A 505 -31.13 -7.06 40.11
C GLY A 505 -29.89 -7.98 40.05
N GLU A 506 -30.05 -9.27 40.39
CA GLU A 506 -28.98 -10.25 40.35
C GLU A 506 -28.98 -11.01 39.03
N THR A 507 -27.78 -11.22 38.44
CA THR A 507 -27.62 -12.08 37.27
C THR A 507 -27.83 -13.53 37.65
N VAL A 508 -28.69 -14.20 36.95
CA VAL A 508 -29.04 -15.62 37.12
C VAL A 508 -28.83 -16.37 35.81
N SER A 509 -28.06 -17.46 35.87
CA SER A 509 -28.00 -18.35 34.74
C SER A 509 -29.35 -19.03 34.52
N THR A 510 -29.84 -19.07 33.30
CA THR A 510 -31.05 -19.78 32.90
C THR A 510 -30.87 -21.32 33.00
N GLY A 511 -29.63 -21.79 33.18
CA GLY A 511 -29.28 -23.20 33.20
C GLY A 511 -29.34 -23.88 31.81
N LYS A 512 -29.54 -23.08 30.77
CA LYS A 512 -29.52 -23.56 29.36
C LYS A 512 -28.07 -23.56 28.82
N THR A 513 -27.82 -24.39 27.81
CA THR A 513 -26.51 -24.44 27.14
C THR A 513 -26.44 -23.39 26.06
N VAL A 514 -25.24 -22.82 25.86
CA VAL A 514 -24.95 -21.94 24.76
C VAL A 514 -25.14 -22.65 23.42
N ALA A 515 -25.93 -22.11 22.54
CA ALA A 515 -26.17 -22.60 21.19
C ALA A 515 -25.76 -21.60 20.11
N GLY A 516 -25.48 -20.36 20.49
CA GLY A 516 -25.05 -19.26 19.63
C GLY A 516 -24.74 -18.01 20.41
N TYR A 517 -24.41 -16.95 19.70
CA TYR A 517 -24.07 -15.64 20.26
C TYR A 517 -24.83 -14.56 19.49
N ASN A 518 -25.17 -13.49 20.19
CA ASN A 518 -25.73 -12.31 19.52
C ASN A 518 -24.61 -11.40 19.04
N TYR A 519 -24.35 -11.42 17.75
CA TYR A 519 -23.38 -10.52 17.12
C TYR A 519 -24.11 -9.32 16.56
N MET A 520 -23.69 -8.14 16.95
CA MET A 520 -24.24 -6.90 16.38
C MET A 520 -23.36 -6.45 15.21
N GLY A 521 -23.77 -6.79 14.01
CA GLY A 521 -23.23 -6.18 12.78
C GLY A 521 -22.11 -6.89 12.05
N VAL A 522 -21.61 -8.01 12.54
CA VAL A 522 -20.52 -8.74 11.87
C VAL A 522 -20.98 -10.06 11.21
N GLY A 523 -22.29 -10.32 11.25
CA GLY A 523 -22.90 -11.55 10.75
C GLY A 523 -22.77 -12.72 11.72
N ASP A 524 -23.35 -13.86 11.37
CA ASP A 524 -23.43 -15.05 12.23
C ASP A 524 -22.11 -15.83 12.37
N ASP A 525 -21.00 -15.31 11.83
CA ASP A 525 -19.72 -16.02 11.84
C ASP A 525 -18.79 -15.51 12.94
N PRO A 526 -18.26 -16.40 13.81
CA PRO A 526 -17.25 -16.06 14.80
C PRO A 526 -15.95 -15.61 14.09
N PHE A 527 -15.11 -14.87 14.82
CA PHE A 527 -13.76 -14.56 14.36
C PHE A 527 -12.94 -15.84 14.23
N ARG A 528 -12.46 -16.15 13.04
CA ARG A 528 -11.78 -17.43 12.75
C ARG A 528 -10.42 -17.28 12.11
N THR A 529 -9.88 -16.05 12.03
CA THR A 529 -8.60 -15.81 11.39
C THR A 529 -7.52 -15.59 12.42
N SER A 530 -6.40 -16.27 12.24
CA SER A 530 -5.30 -16.29 13.19
C SER A 530 -4.57 -14.97 13.29
N SER A 531 -3.92 -14.85 14.44
CA SER A 531 -2.90 -13.86 14.73
C SER A 531 -1.61 -14.17 13.98
N LEU A 532 -0.79 -13.16 13.68
CA LEU A 532 0.42 -13.29 12.86
C LEU A 532 1.59 -12.55 13.50
N ILE A 533 2.77 -13.16 13.46
CA ILE A 533 4.05 -12.49 13.70
C ILE A 533 4.84 -12.57 12.41
N ILE A 534 5.05 -11.43 11.75
CA ILE A 534 5.73 -11.35 10.47
C ILE A 534 7.06 -10.66 10.69
N ASN A 535 8.15 -11.39 10.47
CA ASN A 535 9.50 -10.84 10.54
C ASN A 535 9.83 -10.04 9.30
N SER A 536 10.83 -9.18 9.40
CA SER A 536 11.46 -8.61 8.23
C SER A 536 12.10 -9.71 7.37
N TRP A 537 12.35 -9.41 6.09
CA TRP A 537 12.92 -10.35 5.12
C TRP A 537 14.05 -11.22 5.68
N SER A 538 13.91 -12.54 5.64
CA SER A 538 14.89 -13.47 6.19
C SER A 538 15.18 -14.70 5.33
N GLY A 539 14.67 -14.79 4.12
CA GLY A 539 14.96 -15.91 3.22
C GLY A 539 16.45 -16.10 2.96
N LYS A 540 16.88 -17.30 2.58
CA LYS A 540 18.30 -17.65 2.33
C LYS A 540 19.02 -16.66 1.41
N ASN A 541 18.30 -15.95 0.56
CA ASN A 541 18.80 -14.91 -0.34
C ASN A 541 18.09 -13.56 -0.15
N GLY A 542 17.41 -13.33 0.98
CA GLY A 542 16.64 -12.10 1.21
C GLY A 542 15.34 -12.02 0.41
N THR A 543 14.76 -13.14 0.02
CA THR A 543 13.66 -13.22 -0.93
C THR A 543 12.38 -13.84 -0.37
N ALA A 544 12.35 -14.32 0.86
CA ALA A 544 11.15 -14.88 1.50
C ALA A 544 10.82 -14.21 2.82
N PHE A 545 9.53 -14.06 3.10
CA PHE A 545 9.07 -13.68 4.43
C PHE A 545 9.26 -14.85 5.38
N ASP A 546 9.76 -14.53 6.56
CA ASP A 546 9.72 -15.44 7.68
C ASP A 546 8.59 -14.99 8.60
N TYR A 547 7.49 -15.73 8.63
CA TYR A 547 6.39 -15.45 9.53
C TYR A 547 5.96 -16.70 10.28
N THR A 548 5.49 -16.46 11.50
CA THR A 548 4.85 -17.44 12.34
C THR A 548 3.38 -17.07 12.45
N THR A 549 2.54 -18.06 12.26
CA THR A 549 1.10 -17.92 12.45
C THR A 549 0.70 -18.67 13.70
N CYS A 550 -0.14 -18.07 14.51
CA CYS A 550 -0.89 -18.85 15.47
C CYS A 550 -1.86 -19.75 14.70
N SER A 551 -1.53 -21.01 14.66
CA SER A 551 -2.37 -22.17 14.34
C SER A 551 -3.24 -22.21 13.06
N ALA A 552 -3.28 -21.21 12.18
CA ALA A 552 -4.21 -21.25 11.04
C ALA A 552 -3.59 -21.30 9.64
N LEU A 553 -2.27 -21.12 9.50
CA LEU A 553 -1.62 -21.10 8.20
C LEU A 553 -0.46 -22.09 8.15
N ASP A 554 -0.81 -23.35 8.04
CA ASP A 554 0.16 -24.33 7.60
C ASP A 554 0.24 -24.33 6.08
N THR A 555 1.18 -23.58 5.55
CA THR A 555 1.53 -23.65 4.12
C THR A 555 2.27 -24.95 3.78
N SER A 556 2.73 -25.72 4.80
CA SER A 556 3.40 -27.01 4.61
C SER A 556 2.46 -28.21 4.65
N GLY A 557 1.19 -28.04 5.04
CA GLY A 557 0.21 -29.11 5.16
C GLY A 557 0.46 -30.04 6.36
N THR A 558 1.30 -29.63 7.33
CA THR A 558 1.67 -30.47 8.48
C THR A 558 1.40 -29.81 9.84
N GLY A 559 0.96 -28.55 9.89
CA GLY A 559 0.69 -27.82 11.13
C GLY A 559 -0.75 -27.98 11.63
N LYS A 560 -0.98 -27.68 12.88
CA LYS A 560 -2.28 -27.69 13.54
C LYS A 560 -3.17 -26.49 13.17
N GLY A 561 -2.93 -25.87 12.03
CA GLY A 561 -3.70 -24.71 11.58
C GLY A 561 -4.97 -25.13 10.87
N ALA A 562 -6.11 -24.91 11.47
CA ALA A 562 -7.36 -24.98 10.73
C ALA A 562 -7.41 -23.83 9.70
N SER A 563 -7.59 -24.14 8.42
CA SER A 563 -8.08 -23.16 7.46
C SER A 563 -9.46 -22.68 7.93
N SER A 564 -9.87 -21.49 7.54
CA SER A 564 -11.20 -20.94 7.87
C SER A 564 -12.37 -21.90 7.54
N ALA A 565 -12.14 -22.91 6.68
CA ALA A 565 -13.10 -23.95 6.35
C ALA A 565 -13.12 -25.11 7.37
N ASP A 566 -12.03 -25.38 8.08
CA ASP A 566 -11.89 -26.53 8.98
C ASP A 566 -12.25 -26.21 10.43
N SER A 567 -12.53 -24.97 10.76
CA SER A 567 -12.86 -24.51 12.12
C SER A 567 -14.32 -24.77 12.54
N ALA A 568 -15.12 -25.41 11.69
CA ALA A 568 -16.51 -25.72 12.00
C ALA A 568 -16.70 -26.63 13.22
N ASP A 569 -15.66 -27.44 13.57
CA ASP A 569 -15.68 -28.38 14.68
C ASP A 569 -14.94 -27.90 15.94
N MET A 570 -14.37 -26.67 15.94
CA MET A 570 -13.68 -26.14 17.12
C MET A 570 -14.69 -25.61 18.14
N THR A 571 -14.72 -26.22 19.31
CA THR A 571 -15.44 -25.66 20.46
C THR A 571 -14.62 -24.54 21.07
N PHE A 572 -15.09 -23.29 20.86
CA PHE A 572 -14.50 -22.14 21.52
C PHE A 572 -15.05 -22.01 22.95
N ALA A 573 -14.17 -21.84 23.92
CA ALA A 573 -14.56 -21.47 25.27
C ALA A 573 -14.18 -19.99 25.48
N GLU A 574 -15.18 -19.14 25.67
CA GLU A 574 -14.97 -17.72 25.99
C GLU A 574 -14.01 -17.55 27.17
N GLY A 575 -13.09 -16.61 27.04
CA GLY A 575 -12.17 -16.24 28.12
C GLY A 575 -11.32 -17.40 28.68
N ALA A 576 -11.30 -18.53 27.97
CA ALA A 576 -10.53 -19.67 28.42
C ALA A 576 -9.03 -19.44 28.19
N TYR A 577 -8.25 -19.61 29.22
CA TYR A 577 -6.80 -19.68 29.09
C TYR A 577 -6.40 -21.08 28.65
N ASP A 578 -5.72 -21.13 27.50
CA ASP A 578 -5.04 -22.31 26.98
C ASP A 578 -3.61 -21.91 26.56
N PRO A 579 -2.57 -22.46 27.19
CA PRO A 579 -1.19 -22.13 26.84
C PRO A 579 -0.83 -22.48 25.39
N ASP A 580 -1.55 -23.39 24.75
CA ASP A 580 -1.35 -23.75 23.34
C ASP A 580 -1.85 -22.65 22.38
N ASN A 581 -2.60 -21.66 22.88
CA ASN A 581 -3.05 -20.50 22.12
C ASN A 581 -2.05 -19.33 22.12
N LEU A 582 -0.94 -19.46 22.87
CA LEU A 582 0.14 -18.48 22.88
C LEU A 582 1.19 -18.85 21.84
N GLU A 583 1.36 -17.98 20.85
CA GLU A 583 2.47 -18.07 19.91
C GLU A 583 3.49 -16.96 20.18
N TYR A 584 4.76 -17.31 20.12
CA TYR A 584 5.83 -16.36 20.37
C TYR A 584 7.05 -16.63 19.49
N ARG A 585 7.76 -15.58 19.15
CA ARG A 585 8.93 -15.66 18.30
C ARG A 585 9.88 -14.49 18.55
N ASN A 586 11.19 -14.78 18.53
CA ASN A 586 12.17 -13.70 18.43
C ASN A 586 12.04 -13.01 17.08
N MET A 587 11.92 -11.68 17.10
CA MET A 587 11.77 -10.88 15.90
C MET A 587 13.10 -10.82 15.15
N ASN A 588 13.13 -11.28 13.91
CA ASN A 588 14.28 -11.07 13.05
C ASN A 588 14.14 -9.74 12.32
N LEU A 589 14.61 -8.67 12.93
CA LEU A 589 14.53 -7.31 12.38
C LEU A 589 15.81 -6.88 11.63
N LYS A 590 16.79 -7.78 11.44
CA LYS A 590 18.05 -7.44 10.79
C LYS A 590 17.88 -6.74 9.45
N SER A 591 16.89 -7.12 8.67
CA SER A 591 16.57 -6.49 7.39
C SER A 591 15.46 -5.43 7.47
N ALA A 592 14.98 -5.10 8.69
CA ALA A 592 13.99 -4.05 8.87
C ALA A 592 14.56 -2.66 8.54
N GLY A 593 13.68 -1.73 8.28
CA GLY A 593 14.01 -0.33 8.02
C GLY A 593 13.45 0.18 6.70
N PHE A 594 13.10 1.44 6.67
CA PHE A 594 12.50 2.11 5.52
C PHE A 594 13.52 2.38 4.42
N ARG A 595 13.29 1.87 3.23
CA ARG A 595 14.21 1.96 2.08
C ARG A 595 13.50 2.25 0.75
N VAL A 596 12.35 2.90 0.82
CA VAL A 596 11.62 3.27 -0.39
C VAL A 596 12.42 4.31 -1.17
N MET A 597 12.85 3.94 -2.37
CA MET A 597 13.65 4.81 -3.24
C MET A 597 12.80 5.95 -3.79
N ASN A 598 13.40 7.12 -3.91
CA ASN A 598 12.77 8.31 -4.46
C ASN A 598 11.41 8.64 -3.82
N PHE A 599 11.31 8.43 -2.51
CA PHE A 599 10.12 8.78 -1.75
C PHE A 599 9.88 10.29 -1.79
N ARG A 600 8.71 10.69 -2.25
CA ARG A 600 8.36 12.08 -2.57
C ARG A 600 7.40 12.69 -1.54
N ALA A 601 7.84 12.76 -0.28
CA ALA A 601 6.99 13.19 0.84
C ALA A 601 6.27 14.52 0.59
N ARG A 602 6.95 15.54 0.04
CA ARG A 602 6.32 16.85 -0.28
C ARG A 602 5.22 16.72 -1.34
N LEU A 603 5.42 15.90 -2.36
CA LEU A 603 4.42 15.67 -3.39
C LEU A 603 3.19 14.98 -2.79
N TYR A 604 3.40 13.93 -2.00
CA TYR A 604 2.31 13.19 -1.36
C TYR A 604 1.56 14.07 -0.37
N SER A 605 2.24 14.89 0.42
CA SER A 605 1.59 15.89 1.27
C SER A 605 0.66 16.80 0.47
N LYS A 606 1.11 17.33 -0.68
CA LYS A 606 0.28 18.16 -1.56
C LYS A 606 -0.91 17.40 -2.15
N MET A 607 -0.73 16.13 -2.51
CA MET A 607 -1.81 15.29 -3.02
C MET A 607 -2.89 15.08 -1.94
N TYR A 608 -2.50 14.75 -0.72
CA TYR A 608 -3.43 14.62 0.39
C TYR A 608 -4.07 15.95 0.81
N ASP A 609 -3.36 17.06 0.73
CA ASP A 609 -3.93 18.40 0.94
C ASP A 609 -5.04 18.73 -0.08
N GLN A 610 -4.87 18.34 -1.34
CA GLN A 610 -5.90 18.47 -2.36
C GLN A 610 -7.13 17.58 -2.06
N LEU A 611 -6.89 16.35 -1.58
CA LEU A 611 -7.97 15.47 -1.15
C LEU A 611 -8.68 16.02 0.10
N ALA A 612 -7.94 16.58 1.06
CA ALA A 612 -8.52 17.19 2.25
C ALA A 612 -9.45 18.36 1.91
N LYS A 613 -9.07 19.21 0.96
CA LYS A 613 -9.96 20.25 0.43
C LYS A 613 -11.28 19.71 -0.11
N ARG A 614 -11.22 18.52 -0.72
CA ARG A 614 -12.41 17.89 -1.32
C ARG A 614 -13.30 17.20 -0.30
N PHE A 615 -12.71 16.54 0.71
CA PHE A 615 -13.42 15.63 1.59
C PHE A 615 -13.69 16.19 2.99
N ILE A 616 -12.92 17.18 3.45
CA ILE A 616 -13.03 17.72 4.81
C ILE A 616 -13.66 19.10 4.76
N ALA A 617 -14.87 19.24 5.30
CA ALA A 617 -15.59 20.48 5.33
C ALA A 617 -14.81 21.56 6.11
N GLY A 618 -14.62 22.74 5.50
CA GLY A 618 -13.91 23.86 6.14
C GLY A 618 -12.39 23.71 6.22
N TYR A 619 -11.83 22.67 5.59
CA TYR A 619 -10.37 22.49 5.57
C TYR A 619 -9.66 23.68 4.92
N GLN A 620 -8.63 24.17 5.60
CA GLN A 620 -7.75 25.21 5.09
C GLN A 620 -6.48 24.55 4.53
N SER A 621 -6.23 24.75 3.24
CA SER A 621 -5.05 24.17 2.57
C SER A 621 -3.75 24.61 3.25
N MET A 622 -2.83 23.70 3.44
CA MET A 622 -1.48 23.96 3.94
C MET A 622 -0.60 24.62 2.89
N TYR A 623 -0.98 24.50 1.63
CA TYR A 623 -0.22 25.06 0.50
C TYR A 623 -1.00 26.18 -0.14
N PRO A 624 -0.31 27.28 -0.57
CA PRO A 624 -0.95 28.30 -1.36
C PRO A 624 -1.51 27.67 -2.64
N GLU A 625 -2.63 28.18 -3.13
CA GLU A 625 -3.12 27.77 -4.44
C GLU A 625 -2.03 28.05 -5.47
N THR A 626 -1.55 26.99 -6.12
CA THR A 626 -0.65 27.16 -7.26
C THR A 626 -1.42 27.92 -8.33
N ALA A 627 -0.95 29.09 -8.70
CA ALA A 627 -1.51 29.83 -9.83
C ALA A 627 -1.54 28.89 -11.04
N ALA A 628 -2.61 28.96 -11.82
CA ALA A 628 -2.73 28.14 -13.04
C ALA A 628 -1.52 28.35 -13.95
N LEU A 629 -1.17 27.33 -14.73
CA LEU A 629 -0.13 27.41 -15.75
C LEU A 629 -0.41 28.60 -16.69
N ASP A 630 0.53 29.53 -16.79
CA ASP A 630 0.42 30.65 -17.72
C ASP A 630 0.78 30.20 -19.14
N LYS A 631 -0.25 30.00 -19.94
CA LYS A 631 -0.16 29.51 -21.31
C LYS A 631 -0.07 30.63 -22.37
N THR A 632 0.00 31.88 -21.95
CA THR A 632 -0.06 33.04 -22.86
C THR A 632 1.05 33.03 -23.90
N ALA A 633 2.24 32.55 -23.55
CA ALA A 633 3.38 32.46 -24.45
C ALA A 633 3.21 31.45 -25.58
N LEU A 634 2.28 30.49 -25.48
CA LEU A 634 2.03 29.47 -26.51
C LEU A 634 1.05 29.92 -27.61
N ALA A 635 0.16 30.84 -27.31
CA ALA A 635 -0.97 31.17 -28.20
C ALA A 635 -0.53 31.58 -29.62
N ASN A 636 0.45 32.47 -29.71
CA ASN A 636 0.92 33.00 -31.00
C ASN A 636 1.79 31.97 -31.78
N PRO A 637 2.80 31.31 -31.18
CA PRO A 637 3.56 30.26 -31.84
C PRO A 637 2.68 29.08 -32.34
N ILE A 638 1.70 28.63 -31.57
CA ILE A 638 0.76 27.58 -31.97
C ILE A 638 -0.05 28.01 -33.21
N ALA A 639 -0.57 29.25 -33.24
CA ALA A 639 -1.32 29.75 -34.37
C ALA A 639 -0.46 29.81 -35.64
N GLN A 640 0.79 30.27 -35.53
CA GLN A 640 1.75 30.34 -36.63
C GLN A 640 2.14 28.93 -37.14
N ALA A 641 2.45 28.02 -36.23
CA ALA A 641 2.79 26.64 -36.60
C ALA A 641 1.63 25.96 -37.34
N LYS A 642 0.40 26.11 -36.84
CA LYS A 642 -0.81 25.58 -37.47
C LYS A 642 -0.98 26.12 -38.90
N ALA A 643 -0.76 27.40 -39.10
CA ALA A 643 -0.81 28.03 -40.44
C ALA A 643 0.26 27.44 -41.37
N LYS A 644 1.48 27.24 -40.87
CA LYS A 644 2.60 26.66 -41.64
C LYS A 644 2.39 25.19 -41.99
N LEU A 645 1.86 24.41 -41.07
CA LEU A 645 1.51 23.01 -41.32
C LEU A 645 0.38 22.83 -42.34
N ALA A 646 -0.51 23.83 -42.49
CA ALA A 646 -1.54 23.85 -43.51
C ALA A 646 -0.99 24.11 -44.91
N GLU A 647 0.24 24.62 -45.05
CA GLU A 647 0.90 24.89 -46.33
C GLU A 647 1.55 23.62 -46.92
N THR A 648 0.74 22.59 -47.18
CA THR A 648 1.22 21.26 -47.63
C THR A 648 2.04 21.36 -48.92
N GLY A 649 3.18 20.66 -48.95
CA GLY A 649 4.06 20.55 -50.11
C GLY A 649 5.00 21.74 -50.33
N LYS A 650 4.94 22.78 -49.52
CA LYS A 650 5.86 23.93 -49.61
C LYS A 650 7.22 23.68 -48.98
N TYR A 651 7.29 22.78 -47.98
CA TYR A 651 8.47 22.55 -47.19
C TYR A 651 8.93 21.08 -47.27
N THR A 652 10.22 20.83 -46.95
CA THR A 652 10.78 19.46 -46.93
C THR A 652 10.18 18.65 -45.80
N ASN A 653 10.02 17.34 -46.00
CA ASN A 653 9.40 16.43 -45.03
C ASN A 653 10.08 16.50 -43.67
N ASP A 654 11.42 16.52 -43.61
CA ASP A 654 12.17 16.58 -42.34
C ASP A 654 11.87 17.87 -41.54
N SER A 655 11.79 19.02 -42.25
CA SER A 655 11.48 20.28 -41.58
C SER A 655 10.02 20.38 -41.13
N VAL A 656 9.10 19.73 -41.86
CA VAL A 656 7.69 19.61 -41.50
C VAL A 656 7.53 18.68 -40.29
N SER A 657 8.24 17.54 -40.25
CA SER A 657 8.23 16.63 -39.09
C SER A 657 8.68 17.33 -37.81
N ALA A 658 9.83 18.03 -37.85
CA ALA A 658 10.32 18.81 -36.73
C ALA A 658 9.35 19.89 -36.24
N LEU A 659 8.61 20.53 -37.17
CA LEU A 659 7.56 21.49 -36.82
C LEU A 659 6.34 20.79 -36.19
N THR A 660 5.95 19.64 -36.72
CA THR A 660 4.84 18.84 -36.19
C THR A 660 5.11 18.42 -34.73
N ASP A 661 6.31 17.88 -34.47
CA ASP A 661 6.71 17.45 -33.12
C ASP A 661 6.66 18.63 -32.13
N ALA A 662 7.23 19.78 -32.50
CA ALA A 662 7.19 20.97 -31.66
C ALA A 662 5.77 21.52 -31.44
N TYR A 663 4.93 21.45 -32.48
CA TYR A 663 3.53 21.86 -32.41
C TYR A 663 2.69 20.98 -31.47
N GLU A 664 2.86 19.66 -31.54
CA GLU A 664 2.15 18.72 -30.67
C GLU A 664 2.55 18.89 -29.19
N GLN A 665 3.84 19.12 -28.93
CA GLN A 665 4.30 19.44 -27.58
C GLN A 665 3.68 20.73 -27.03
N ALA A 666 3.64 21.78 -27.84
CA ALA A 666 3.02 23.04 -27.44
C ALA A 666 1.51 22.90 -27.23
N LEU A 667 0.81 22.13 -28.08
CA LEU A 667 -0.62 21.82 -27.90
C LEU A 667 -0.88 21.01 -26.62
N SER A 668 -0.04 20.04 -26.29
CA SER A 668 -0.14 19.28 -25.05
C SER A 668 -0.11 20.20 -23.83
N LEU A 669 0.84 21.14 -23.77
CA LEU A 669 0.91 22.14 -22.71
C LEU A 669 -0.28 23.12 -22.75
N GLN A 670 -0.72 23.56 -23.92
CA GLN A 670 -1.88 24.45 -24.06
C GLN A 670 -3.15 23.81 -23.51
N ASN A 671 -3.32 22.51 -23.68
CA ASN A 671 -4.48 21.75 -23.21
C ASN A 671 -4.31 21.18 -21.80
N ASN A 672 -3.13 21.30 -21.20
CA ASN A 672 -2.87 20.77 -19.87
C ASN A 672 -3.70 21.53 -18.81
N THR A 673 -4.41 20.79 -17.95
CA THR A 673 -5.26 21.32 -16.89
C THR A 673 -4.73 21.02 -15.49
N THR A 674 -3.59 20.31 -15.39
CA THR A 674 -3.05 19.80 -14.13
C THR A 674 -1.78 20.52 -13.70
N PHE A 675 -1.07 21.19 -14.60
CA PHE A 675 0.14 21.95 -14.28
C PHE A 675 -0.18 23.30 -13.68
N GLY A 676 0.60 23.69 -12.65
CA GLY A 676 0.55 25.00 -12.03
C GLY A 676 1.65 25.94 -12.55
N SER A 677 1.74 27.11 -11.96
CA SER A 677 2.73 28.15 -12.32
C SER A 677 4.19 27.72 -12.18
N GLU A 678 4.46 26.72 -11.38
CA GLU A 678 5.80 26.13 -11.21
C GLU A 678 6.31 25.47 -12.51
N GLN A 679 5.42 25.07 -13.42
CA GLN A 679 5.75 24.56 -14.74
C GLN A 679 5.76 25.62 -15.86
N ASN A 680 5.67 26.91 -15.56
CA ASN A 680 5.75 27.99 -16.55
C ASN A 680 7.05 27.96 -17.37
N GLY A 681 8.12 27.39 -16.83
CA GLY A 681 9.36 27.14 -17.54
C GLY A 681 9.19 26.24 -18.77
N LEU A 682 8.33 25.21 -18.67
CA LEU A 682 8.01 24.29 -19.76
C LEU A 682 7.28 25.03 -20.90
N VAL A 683 6.35 25.92 -20.55
CA VAL A 683 5.63 26.75 -21.52
C VAL A 683 6.59 27.65 -22.30
N THR A 684 7.52 28.29 -21.59
CA THR A 684 8.54 29.15 -22.21
C THR A 684 9.47 28.36 -23.14
N ALA A 685 9.87 27.16 -22.74
CA ALA A 685 10.72 26.29 -23.54
C ALA A 685 10.00 25.80 -24.81
N ALA A 686 8.76 25.33 -24.66
CA ALA A 686 7.96 24.86 -25.79
C ALA A 686 7.66 25.98 -26.80
N ALA A 687 7.37 27.19 -26.36
CA ALA A 687 7.18 28.35 -27.23
C ALA A 687 8.45 28.65 -28.05
N LYS A 688 9.63 28.69 -27.41
CA LYS A 688 10.91 28.88 -28.11
C LYS A 688 11.23 27.77 -29.07
N GLN A 689 10.94 26.52 -28.72
CA GLN A 689 11.17 25.37 -29.59
C GLN A 689 10.27 25.44 -30.85
N LEU A 690 9.01 25.83 -30.63
CA LEU A 690 8.05 25.99 -31.75
C LEU A 690 8.47 27.13 -32.68
N ASP A 691 8.90 28.28 -32.15
CA ASP A 691 9.43 29.39 -32.92
C ASP A 691 10.69 28.95 -33.75
N LYS A 692 11.59 28.19 -33.11
CA LYS A 692 12.78 27.63 -33.77
C LYS A 692 12.40 26.69 -34.93
N ALA A 693 11.41 25.84 -34.69
CA ALA A 693 10.94 24.90 -35.74
C ALA A 693 10.26 25.62 -36.90
N ILE A 694 9.47 26.66 -36.62
CA ILE A 694 8.88 27.52 -37.64
C ILE A 694 9.97 28.20 -38.50
N ALA A 695 10.99 28.78 -37.84
CA ALA A 695 12.13 29.41 -38.52
C ALA A 695 13.01 28.39 -39.27
N GLY A 696 13.01 27.15 -38.87
CA GLY A 696 13.77 26.04 -39.48
C GLY A 696 13.11 25.42 -40.71
N LEU A 697 11.92 25.86 -41.13
CA LEU A 697 11.25 25.33 -42.29
C LEU A 697 12.08 25.58 -43.56
N LYS A 698 12.31 24.52 -44.38
CA LYS A 698 13.06 24.56 -45.61
C LYS A 698 12.10 24.39 -46.80
N ALA A 699 12.10 25.35 -47.71
CA ALA A 699 11.26 25.30 -48.92
C ALA A 699 11.70 24.14 -49.84
N VAL A 700 10.74 23.41 -50.39
CA VAL A 700 11.01 22.43 -51.44
C VAL A 700 11.53 23.17 -52.66
N GLY A 701 12.82 22.96 -53.02
CA GLY A 701 13.48 23.65 -54.14
C GLY A 701 14.61 24.61 -53.79
N ALA A 702 14.91 24.84 -52.50
CA ALA A 702 16.05 25.65 -52.06
C ALA A 702 17.37 24.85 -51.96
N GLY A 703 17.61 23.91 -52.83
CA GLY A 703 18.85 23.14 -52.94
C GLY A 703 19.61 23.55 -54.19
N ASN A 704 20.83 24.03 -54.03
CA ASN A 704 21.81 24.51 -54.97
C ASN A 704 21.79 23.83 -56.34
N GLY A 705 21.72 24.66 -57.38
CA GLY A 705 21.97 24.26 -58.78
C GLY A 705 23.41 23.79 -59.00
N LYS A 706 23.47 22.90 -59.98
CA LYS A 706 24.60 22.36 -60.73
C LYS A 706 25.07 20.98 -60.35
N THR A 707 24.60 20.00 -61.04
CA THR A 707 25.44 19.21 -61.95
C THR A 707 24.56 18.60 -63.03
N ASP A 708 24.98 18.89 -64.28
CA ASP A 708 24.47 18.33 -65.53
C ASP A 708 24.53 16.79 -65.50
N VAL A 709 23.39 16.13 -65.82
CA VAL A 709 23.40 14.82 -66.49
C VAL A 709 22.22 14.78 -67.47
N LYS A 710 22.56 14.54 -68.68
CA LYS A 710 21.83 14.43 -69.99
C LYS A 710 20.73 13.34 -69.91
N PRO A 711 19.61 13.49 -70.56
CA PRO A 711 18.51 12.53 -70.52
C PRO A 711 18.78 11.35 -71.50
N SER A 712 18.41 10.16 -71.07
CA SER A 712 18.20 9.00 -71.94
C SER A 712 16.75 8.56 -71.83
N ALA A 713 16.13 8.58 -72.96
CA ALA A 713 14.75 8.20 -73.23
C ALA A 713 14.58 6.68 -73.31
N ASN A 714 13.47 6.20 -72.85
CA ASN A 714 12.56 5.16 -73.30
C ASN A 714 11.87 4.52 -72.14
N GLY A 715 10.58 4.50 -72.05
CA GLY A 715 9.52 4.12 -72.93
C GLY A 715 8.84 2.89 -72.42
N GLY A 716 7.56 2.97 -72.09
CA GLY A 716 6.71 1.77 -72.08
C GLY A 716 6.01 1.34 -70.85
N SER A 717 4.83 1.81 -70.61
CA SER A 717 3.54 1.07 -70.54
C SER A 717 3.29 0.05 -69.40
N ALA A 718 2.32 0.39 -68.62
CA ALA A 718 1.14 -0.36 -68.11
C ALA A 718 1.20 -1.86 -67.87
N SER A 719 0.84 -2.35 -66.71
CA SER A 719 -0.46 -2.94 -66.33
C SER A 719 -0.36 -3.89 -65.14
N SER A 720 -1.27 -3.68 -64.24
CA SER A 720 -2.12 -4.60 -63.45
C SER A 720 -1.61 -5.99 -63.00
N ALA A 721 -1.92 -6.23 -61.74
CA ALA A 721 -2.59 -7.39 -61.14
C ALA A 721 -1.77 -8.49 -60.47
N THR A 722 -2.13 -8.68 -59.24
CA THR A 722 -2.41 -9.92 -58.47
C THR A 722 -1.29 -10.88 -58.07
N SER A 723 -1.27 -11.05 -56.74
CA SER A 723 -1.26 -12.29 -55.95
C SER A 723 -0.02 -13.17 -55.83
N ALA A 724 0.23 -13.48 -54.60
CA ALA A 724 0.61 -14.78 -54.02
C ALA A 724 2.07 -15.20 -53.94
N ALA A 725 2.47 -15.32 -52.70
CA ALA A 725 3.15 -16.43 -52.05
C ALA A 725 4.61 -16.78 -52.36
N ALA A 726 5.30 -16.92 -51.21
CA ALA A 726 6.36 -17.90 -50.92
C ALA A 726 7.82 -17.62 -51.30
N GLY A 727 8.61 -17.56 -50.26
CA GLY A 727 9.79 -18.43 -50.20
C GLY A 727 11.15 -17.81 -50.37
N THR A 728 11.89 -17.80 -49.24
CA THR A 728 13.31 -18.18 -49.12
C THR A 728 14.43 -17.23 -49.52
N GLN A 729 15.16 -16.89 -48.48
CA GLN A 729 16.63 -16.88 -48.33
C GLN A 729 17.54 -15.85 -49.00
N ARG A 730 18.25 -15.16 -48.08
CA ARG A 730 19.70 -14.95 -48.00
C ARG A 730 20.40 -13.94 -48.92
N LYS A 731 21.01 -12.95 -48.36
CA LYS A 731 22.41 -12.69 -47.99
C LYS A 731 22.75 -11.20 -48.07
N GLU A 732 23.34 -10.74 -46.98
CA GLU A 732 24.52 -9.88 -46.80
C GLU A 732 24.77 -8.71 -47.77
N ASN A 733 24.83 -7.47 -47.25
CA ASN A 733 26.04 -6.73 -46.85
C ASN A 733 25.69 -5.29 -46.46
N ALA A 734 26.09 -4.99 -45.28
CA ALA A 734 27.02 -3.97 -44.74
C ALA A 734 26.81 -2.50 -45.15
N SER A 735 26.78 -1.76 -44.09
CA SER A 735 27.39 -0.47 -43.76
C SER A 735 26.52 0.76 -43.86
N GLU A 736 26.40 1.37 -42.78
CA GLU A 736 26.84 2.62 -42.19
C GLU A 736 25.75 3.51 -41.66
N ASN A 737 25.92 3.75 -40.35
CA ASN A 737 25.61 4.96 -39.58
C ASN A 737 24.15 5.41 -39.43
N ALA A 738 23.58 4.95 -38.34
CA ALA A 738 22.69 5.79 -37.55
C ALA A 738 23.12 5.67 -36.08
N GLU A 739 23.63 6.73 -35.48
CA GLU A 739 23.75 6.91 -34.06
C GLU A 739 22.39 6.70 -33.40
N SER A 740 22.16 5.52 -32.87
CA SER A 740 21.02 5.27 -31.99
C SER A 740 21.47 5.48 -30.55
N ALA A 741 20.79 6.40 -29.89
CA ALA A 741 20.99 6.69 -28.49
C ALA A 741 20.93 5.41 -27.65
N ASN A 742 21.98 5.22 -26.88
CA ASN A 742 22.20 4.11 -25.97
C ASN A 742 21.18 4.16 -24.82
N THR A 743 20.06 3.46 -24.95
CA THR A 743 19.02 3.35 -23.91
C THR A 743 19.21 2.11 -23.03
N GLY A 744 20.15 1.23 -23.36
CA GLY A 744 20.31 -0.06 -22.69
C GLY A 744 21.11 -0.02 -21.37
N SER A 745 22.03 0.94 -21.22
CA SER A 745 22.94 0.95 -20.06
C SER A 745 22.28 1.43 -18.75
N GLY A 746 21.24 2.24 -18.83
CA GLY A 746 20.52 2.76 -17.65
C GLY A 746 19.68 1.71 -16.93
N VAL A 747 19.01 0.86 -17.69
CA VAL A 747 18.15 -0.20 -17.12
C VAL A 747 19.01 -1.27 -16.44
N ALA A 748 20.17 -1.59 -17.01
CA ALA A 748 21.12 -2.53 -16.42
C ALA A 748 21.64 -2.11 -15.03
N ALA A 749 21.92 -0.82 -14.86
CA ALA A 749 22.41 -0.30 -13.58
C ALA A 749 21.32 -0.33 -12.48
N VAL A 750 20.05 -0.11 -12.86
CA VAL A 750 18.95 0.01 -11.91
C VAL A 750 18.49 -1.33 -11.36
N ALA A 751 18.40 -2.37 -12.18
CA ALA A 751 18.01 -3.66 -11.66
C ALA A 751 19.14 -4.29 -10.83
N ALA A 752 20.44 -4.02 -11.15
CA ALA A 752 21.53 -4.38 -10.25
C ALA A 752 21.43 -3.69 -8.88
N VAL A 753 20.95 -2.44 -8.85
CA VAL A 753 20.66 -1.71 -7.61
C VAL A 753 19.40 -2.23 -6.92
N MET A 754 18.34 -2.59 -7.66
CA MET A 754 17.15 -3.23 -7.05
C MET A 754 17.46 -4.60 -6.46
N VAL A 755 18.23 -5.43 -7.15
CA VAL A 755 18.69 -6.74 -6.63
C VAL A 755 19.59 -6.56 -5.42
N LEU A 756 20.46 -5.55 -5.41
CA LEU A 756 21.33 -5.23 -4.27
C LEU A 756 20.56 -4.65 -3.07
N LEU A 757 19.51 -3.90 -3.29
CA LEU A 757 18.69 -3.31 -2.21
C LEU A 757 17.67 -4.29 -1.63
N LEU A 758 17.23 -5.27 -2.40
CA LEU A 758 16.30 -6.31 -1.94
C LEU A 758 17.02 -7.57 -1.44
N GLY A 759 18.25 -7.82 -1.90
CA GLY A 759 19.09 -8.96 -1.48
C GLY A 759 20.32 -8.60 -0.62
N ALA A 760 20.52 -7.33 -0.30
CA ALA A 760 21.79 -6.87 0.23
C ALA A 760 21.89 -6.86 1.75
N GLY A 761 22.03 -8.05 2.31
CA GLY A 761 22.82 -8.13 3.55
C GLY A 761 24.31 -8.37 3.35
N THR A 762 24.78 -8.87 2.19
CA THR A 762 26.17 -9.40 2.11
C THR A 762 27.01 -9.08 0.89
N THR A 763 26.46 -8.55 -0.21
CA THR A 763 27.26 -8.38 -1.44
C THR A 763 27.70 -6.94 -1.76
N ALA A 764 27.13 -5.93 -1.15
CA ALA A 764 27.55 -4.53 -1.36
C ALA A 764 28.99 -4.24 -0.84
N GLY A 765 29.47 -5.01 0.13
CA GLY A 765 30.84 -4.88 0.66
C GLY A 765 31.95 -5.39 -0.27
N VAL A 766 31.63 -6.25 -1.22
CA VAL A 766 32.62 -6.86 -2.13
C VAL A 766 32.80 -6.04 -3.41
N TYR A 767 31.75 -5.37 -3.87
CA TYR A 767 31.80 -4.60 -5.13
C TYR A 767 32.47 -3.22 -4.95
N ALA A 768 32.24 -2.57 -3.80
CA ALA A 768 32.95 -1.31 -3.48
C ALA A 768 34.47 -1.48 -3.28
N ARG A 769 34.93 -2.67 -2.90
CA ARG A 769 36.38 -2.94 -2.73
C ARG A 769 37.12 -3.21 -4.04
N ARG A 770 36.46 -3.65 -5.10
CA ARG A 770 37.09 -3.89 -6.42
C ARG A 770 37.32 -2.61 -7.23
N LYS A 771 36.56 -1.56 -7.03
CA LYS A 771 36.81 -0.26 -7.69
C LYS A 771 37.91 0.60 -7.02
N ALA A 772 38.27 0.28 -5.78
CA ALA A 772 39.34 1.01 -5.08
C ALA A 772 40.77 0.46 -5.27
N VAL A 773 40.95 -0.66 -5.98
CA VAL A 773 42.24 -1.31 -6.20
C VAL A 773 42.71 -1.24 -7.67
N GLY A 774 41.98 -0.53 -8.52
CA GLY A 774 42.35 -0.31 -9.91
C GLY A 774 42.82 1.13 -10.18
N LYS A 775 43.81 1.60 -9.47
CA LYS A 775 44.81 2.60 -9.89
C LYS A 775 46.11 2.34 -9.15
#